data_2c49c62a663184e447037e058816eee7
#
_entry.id   2c49c62a663184e447037e058816eee7
#
_cell.length_a   1.000
_cell.length_b   1.000
_cell.length_c   1.000
_cell.angle_alpha   90.00
_cell.angle_beta   90.00
_cell.angle_gamma   90.00
#
_symmetry.space_group_name_H-M   'P 1'
#
loop_
_entity.id
_entity.type
_entity.pdbx_description
1 polymer ?
#
loop_
_entity_poly.entity_id
_entity_poly.type
_entity_poly.pdbx_seq_one_letter_code
_entity_poly.pdbx_strand_id
1 'polypeptide(L)'
;MCIRDRYYNPAVFNQYSAEFLDRIYEHVESAGFEFGTFLGAFKFYTSYALKTFDGRLYLEDFPQRCAAVALELAAGNEQQAIEYADEMLAGRFQPATPTFLNLGKAQRGEPVSCFLVRIEDNMESISRGINAALQLSKRGGGVALLLSNLRELGAPIKHIENQSSGVIPVMKLLEDSFSYANQLGARQGAGAVYLNAHHPDILRFLDTKRENADEKIRIKSLALGVVIPDITFELAKQKAQMALFSPYDVERVYGKPFADISVTEHYDEMVADDRIKKTYIDARKFFTTIAELQFESGYPYIVFEDTVNRANPIEGRVTMSNLCSEILQVQEPSAYNEDLTYAHVGRDISCNLGSLNIAKAMDGGLGHTVETAIRALTSVAEHTSINAVPSIRRANEEGHAIGLGQMNLHGFLAREGIQYGSEEGLDFTDMYFMTVAYHAYRASHALAVEHGRTFASFATSDYAKPAGQGNYFDKYTDGRRSLTPRTERVRALFEQYGIAIPTAADWEALRDAILKDGIYNQNLQAVPPTGSISYINHSTSSIHPIASKIEIRKEGKIGRVYYPAAYMTNDNLGYYKDAYEIGWKAIVDTYAEATQHVDQGLSLTLFFPDTATTRDLNKAQIYAWRKGIKTLYYIRIRQQALEGTEVQGCVSCML
;
A
#
# COMPACT_ATOMS: atom_id res chain seq x y z
N MET A 1 6.29 -15.15 -33.47
CA MET A 1 5.92 -16.45 -32.90
C MET A 1 5.00 -16.31 -31.70
N CYS A 2 5.39 -15.65 -30.63
CA CYS A 2 4.57 -15.54 -29.40
C CYS A 2 3.22 -14.83 -29.61
N ILE A 3 3.12 -13.85 -30.50
CA ILE A 3 1.84 -13.18 -30.84
C ILE A 3 0.92 -14.15 -31.59
N ARG A 4 1.45 -14.78 -32.64
CA ARG A 4 0.69 -15.75 -33.46
C ARG A 4 0.19 -16.94 -32.64
N ASP A 5 1.02 -17.44 -31.74
CA ASP A 5 0.73 -18.62 -30.93
C ASP A 5 -0.03 -18.26 -29.63
N ARG A 6 -0.47 -16.98 -29.49
CA ARG A 6 -1.28 -16.45 -28.40
C ARG A 6 -0.64 -16.54 -27.00
N TYR A 7 0.65 -16.41 -26.93
CA TYR A 7 1.37 -16.19 -25.67
C TYR A 7 1.33 -14.71 -25.28
N TYR A 8 1.56 -13.81 -26.25
CA TYR A 8 1.35 -12.38 -26.12
C TYR A 8 -0.05 -12.00 -26.55
N ASN A 9 -0.59 -10.91 -25.97
CA ASN A 9 -1.90 -10.37 -26.29
C ASN A 9 -1.86 -9.62 -27.63
N PRO A 10 -2.49 -10.14 -28.71
CA PRO A 10 -2.44 -9.48 -30.01
C PRO A 10 -3.01 -8.05 -29.99
N ALA A 11 -3.98 -7.77 -29.11
CA ALA A 11 -4.58 -6.44 -29.01
C ALA A 11 -3.57 -5.36 -28.56
N VAL A 12 -2.53 -5.74 -27.82
CA VAL A 12 -1.45 -4.84 -27.42
C VAL A 12 -0.49 -4.61 -28.59
N PHE A 13 0.03 -5.69 -29.15
CA PHE A 13 1.10 -5.63 -30.15
C PHE A 13 0.63 -5.08 -31.50
N ASN A 14 -0.61 -5.31 -31.88
CA ASN A 14 -1.21 -4.79 -33.11
C ASN A 14 -1.42 -3.26 -33.13
N GLN A 15 -1.19 -2.58 -32.00
CA GLN A 15 -1.20 -1.12 -31.94
C GLN A 15 0.08 -0.48 -32.52
N TYR A 16 1.10 -1.30 -32.80
CA TYR A 16 2.42 -0.86 -33.26
C TYR A 16 2.76 -1.45 -34.62
N SER A 17 3.60 -0.75 -35.39
CA SER A 17 4.14 -1.28 -36.63
C SER A 17 5.15 -2.42 -36.37
N ALA A 18 5.33 -3.32 -37.33
CA ALA A 18 6.32 -4.37 -37.21
C ALA A 18 7.74 -3.80 -37.04
N GLU A 19 8.05 -2.73 -37.77
CA GLU A 19 9.33 -2.04 -37.72
C GLU A 19 9.60 -1.44 -36.33
N PHE A 20 8.56 -0.91 -35.68
CA PHE A 20 8.73 -0.42 -34.30
C PHE A 20 8.92 -1.56 -33.31
N LEU A 21 8.17 -2.64 -33.46
CA LEU A 21 8.36 -3.83 -32.59
C LEU A 21 9.78 -4.38 -32.69
N ASP A 22 10.30 -4.53 -33.90
CA ASP A 22 11.69 -4.96 -34.10
C ASP A 22 12.66 -3.98 -33.42
N ARG A 23 12.48 -2.69 -33.63
CA ARG A 23 13.32 -1.64 -33.06
C ARG A 23 13.32 -1.63 -31.52
N ILE A 24 12.16 -1.75 -30.84
CA ILE A 24 12.13 -1.73 -29.39
C ILE A 24 12.76 -2.99 -28.79
N TYR A 25 12.57 -4.17 -29.41
CA TYR A 25 13.20 -5.41 -28.93
C TYR A 25 14.73 -5.37 -29.15
N GLU A 26 15.23 -4.89 -30.29
CA GLU A 26 16.65 -4.66 -30.52
C GLU A 26 17.22 -3.64 -29.51
N HIS A 27 16.48 -2.58 -29.21
CA HIS A 27 16.86 -1.57 -28.24
C HIS A 27 17.06 -2.17 -26.84
N VAL A 28 16.07 -2.91 -26.32
CA VAL A 28 16.16 -3.50 -24.97
C VAL A 28 17.22 -4.59 -24.87
N GLU A 29 17.42 -5.38 -25.94
CA GLU A 29 18.47 -6.40 -25.99
C GLU A 29 19.87 -5.79 -26.01
N SER A 30 20.04 -4.66 -26.70
CA SER A 30 21.32 -3.96 -26.78
C SER A 30 21.77 -3.31 -25.46
N ALA A 31 20.88 -3.20 -24.46
CA ALA A 31 21.19 -2.64 -23.14
C ALA A 31 22.16 -3.50 -22.30
N GLY A 32 22.38 -4.78 -22.68
CA GLY A 32 23.33 -5.66 -22.01
C GLY A 32 22.99 -5.94 -20.55
N PHE A 33 21.71 -6.12 -20.26
CA PHE A 33 21.21 -6.32 -18.87
C PHE A 33 21.78 -7.60 -18.25
N GLU A 34 22.23 -7.50 -17.00
CA GLU A 34 22.63 -8.63 -16.17
C GLU A 34 22.01 -8.55 -14.77
N PHE A 35 21.57 -9.70 -14.24
CA PHE A 35 21.08 -9.76 -12.87
C PHE A 35 22.23 -9.61 -11.87
N GLY A 36 22.07 -8.76 -10.88
CA GLY A 36 23.06 -8.56 -9.83
C GLY A 36 23.22 -9.76 -8.87
N THR A 37 22.25 -10.68 -8.83
CA THR A 37 22.26 -11.86 -7.95
C THR A 37 21.60 -13.06 -8.59
N PHE A 38 22.02 -14.27 -8.16
CA PHE A 38 21.35 -15.50 -8.55
C PHE A 38 19.87 -15.53 -8.16
N LEU A 39 19.54 -15.05 -6.95
CA LEU A 39 18.14 -15.01 -6.48
C LEU A 39 17.29 -14.12 -7.36
N GLY A 40 17.80 -12.97 -7.81
CA GLY A 40 17.11 -12.07 -8.73
C GLY A 40 16.75 -12.77 -10.05
N ALA A 41 17.72 -13.43 -10.68
CA ALA A 41 17.51 -14.22 -11.89
C ALA A 41 16.50 -15.35 -11.65
N PHE A 42 16.70 -16.11 -10.58
CA PHE A 42 15.81 -17.23 -10.23
C PHE A 42 14.36 -16.77 -10.03
N LYS A 43 14.13 -15.70 -9.27
CA LYS A 43 12.80 -15.13 -9.05
C LYS A 43 12.18 -14.62 -10.36
N PHE A 44 12.97 -13.97 -11.21
CA PHE A 44 12.47 -13.52 -12.50
C PHE A 44 11.95 -14.69 -13.35
N TYR A 45 12.78 -15.69 -13.61
CA TYR A 45 12.39 -16.81 -14.45
C TYR A 45 11.28 -17.66 -13.84
N THR A 46 11.29 -17.90 -12.54
CA THR A 46 10.25 -18.72 -11.89
C THR A 46 8.91 -18.03 -11.78
N SER A 47 8.87 -16.70 -11.59
CA SER A 47 7.65 -15.96 -11.24
C SER A 47 7.16 -15.00 -12.33
N TYR A 48 8.02 -14.37 -13.12
CA TYR A 48 7.64 -13.26 -14.01
C TYR A 48 7.72 -13.60 -15.51
N ALA A 49 8.75 -14.33 -15.92
CA ALA A 49 8.98 -14.63 -17.33
C ALA A 49 7.79 -15.34 -17.99
N LEU A 50 7.51 -15.00 -19.24
CA LEU A 50 6.57 -15.73 -20.07
C LEU A 50 7.08 -17.15 -20.29
N LYS A 51 6.17 -18.12 -20.16
CA LYS A 51 6.48 -19.56 -20.33
C LYS A 51 5.51 -20.18 -21.33
N THR A 52 5.91 -21.31 -21.89
CA THR A 52 4.99 -22.17 -22.61
C THR A 52 3.85 -22.62 -21.70
N PHE A 53 2.68 -22.96 -22.28
CA PHE A 53 1.50 -23.36 -21.50
C PHE A 53 1.74 -24.60 -20.63
N ASP A 54 2.69 -25.46 -21.00
CA ASP A 54 3.14 -26.59 -20.18
C ASP A 54 4.20 -26.23 -19.13
N GLY A 55 4.62 -24.96 -19.09
CA GLY A 55 5.59 -24.42 -18.13
C GLY A 55 7.04 -24.88 -18.32
N ARG A 56 7.37 -25.56 -19.43
CA ARG A 56 8.68 -26.20 -19.62
C ARG A 56 9.74 -25.28 -20.18
N LEU A 57 9.35 -24.30 -21.00
CA LEU A 57 10.28 -23.39 -21.67
C LEU A 57 9.98 -21.95 -21.28
N TYR A 58 11.02 -21.18 -21.08
CA TYR A 58 10.94 -19.72 -20.95
C TYR A 58 10.97 -19.11 -22.35
N LEU A 59 10.08 -18.16 -22.60
CA LEU A 59 9.87 -17.52 -23.90
C LEU A 59 10.37 -16.09 -23.94
N GLU A 60 10.78 -15.55 -22.80
CA GLU A 60 11.35 -14.20 -22.69
C GLU A 60 12.39 -14.12 -21.57
N ASP A 61 13.29 -13.18 -21.70
CA ASP A 61 14.21 -12.72 -20.68
C ASP A 61 13.71 -11.40 -20.04
N PHE A 62 14.51 -10.82 -19.16
CA PHE A 62 14.13 -9.60 -18.45
C PHE A 62 13.99 -8.37 -19.37
N PRO A 63 14.92 -8.07 -20.30
CA PRO A 63 14.74 -7.00 -21.29
C PRO A 63 13.46 -7.13 -22.12
N GLN A 64 13.18 -8.33 -22.62
CA GLN A 64 11.99 -8.62 -23.42
C GLN A 64 10.71 -8.46 -22.58
N ARG A 65 10.73 -8.85 -21.27
CA ARG A 65 9.62 -8.61 -20.34
C ARG A 65 9.39 -7.10 -20.15
N CYS A 66 10.45 -6.31 -19.99
CA CYS A 66 10.33 -4.85 -19.91
C CYS A 66 9.69 -4.26 -21.18
N ALA A 67 10.11 -4.69 -22.36
CA ALA A 67 9.49 -4.26 -23.61
C ALA A 67 8.00 -4.59 -23.71
N ALA A 68 7.61 -5.83 -23.37
CA ALA A 68 6.21 -6.26 -23.43
C ALA A 68 5.31 -5.46 -22.45
N VAL A 69 5.79 -5.21 -21.24
CA VAL A 69 5.09 -4.37 -20.24
C VAL A 69 4.98 -2.92 -20.72
N ALA A 70 6.07 -2.36 -21.23
CA ALA A 70 6.12 -0.98 -21.72
C ALA A 70 5.16 -0.77 -22.91
N LEU A 71 5.09 -1.70 -23.84
CA LEU A 71 4.18 -1.64 -24.98
C LEU A 71 2.72 -1.57 -24.55
N GLU A 72 2.30 -2.38 -23.57
CA GLU A 72 0.92 -2.31 -23.08
C GLU A 72 0.66 -1.00 -22.32
N LEU A 73 1.57 -0.56 -21.46
CA LEU A 73 1.42 0.69 -20.71
C LEU A 73 1.39 1.92 -21.61
N ALA A 74 2.13 1.91 -22.70
CA ALA A 74 2.21 3.04 -23.63
C ALA A 74 1.01 3.12 -24.61
N ALA A 75 0.19 2.07 -24.71
CA ALA A 75 -1.06 2.04 -25.47
C ALA A 75 -0.94 2.63 -26.90
N GLY A 76 0.09 2.22 -27.65
CA GLY A 76 0.35 2.65 -29.01
C GLY A 76 1.28 3.86 -29.14
N ASN A 77 1.69 4.50 -28.05
CA ASN A 77 2.66 5.61 -28.07
C ASN A 77 4.10 5.07 -28.09
N GLU A 78 4.76 5.14 -29.25
CA GLU A 78 6.11 4.59 -29.45
C GLU A 78 7.17 5.23 -28.54
N GLN A 79 7.11 6.55 -28.34
CA GLN A 79 8.06 7.27 -27.50
C GLN A 79 7.93 6.86 -26.03
N GLN A 80 6.71 6.81 -25.51
CA GLN A 80 6.45 6.38 -24.15
C GLN A 80 6.85 4.91 -23.93
N ALA A 81 6.65 4.03 -24.91
CA ALA A 81 7.06 2.64 -24.82
C ALA A 81 8.57 2.51 -24.60
N ILE A 82 9.38 3.29 -25.31
CA ILE A 82 10.85 3.32 -25.13
C ILE A 82 11.19 3.87 -23.75
N GLU A 83 10.60 4.99 -23.33
CA GLU A 83 10.85 5.62 -22.02
C GLU A 83 10.51 4.68 -20.85
N TYR A 84 9.37 4.00 -20.91
CA TYR A 84 8.98 3.03 -19.88
C TYR A 84 9.93 1.82 -19.83
N ALA A 85 10.34 1.30 -21.00
CA ALA A 85 11.29 0.20 -21.08
C ALA A 85 12.66 0.61 -20.50
N ASP A 86 13.16 1.80 -20.81
CA ASP A 86 14.44 2.33 -20.33
C ASP A 86 14.46 2.50 -18.81
N GLU A 87 13.39 3.02 -18.21
CA GLU A 87 13.29 3.18 -16.76
C GLU A 87 13.30 1.81 -16.03
N MET A 88 12.61 0.81 -16.59
CA MET A 88 12.61 -0.55 -16.03
C MET A 88 13.96 -1.25 -16.22
N LEU A 89 14.58 -1.15 -17.39
CA LEU A 89 15.89 -1.74 -17.69
C LEU A 89 16.99 -1.16 -16.81
N ALA A 90 17.00 0.16 -16.63
CA ALA A 90 17.94 0.84 -15.75
C ALA A 90 17.71 0.54 -14.26
N GLY A 91 16.61 -0.15 -13.94
CA GLY A 91 16.23 -0.46 -12.56
C GLY A 91 15.82 0.76 -11.74
N ARG A 92 15.48 1.90 -12.39
CA ARG A 92 15.03 3.12 -11.70
C ARG A 92 13.58 3.02 -11.26
N PHE A 93 12.73 2.46 -12.11
CA PHE A 93 11.32 2.21 -11.85
C PHE A 93 10.97 0.73 -12.03
N GLN A 94 10.29 0.15 -11.06
CA GLN A 94 9.78 -1.21 -11.13
C GLN A 94 8.28 -1.23 -10.85
N PRO A 95 7.45 -1.61 -11.83
CA PRO A 95 6.04 -1.88 -11.59
C PRO A 95 5.85 -2.97 -10.53
N ALA A 96 4.74 -2.92 -9.82
CA ALA A 96 4.38 -3.96 -8.85
C ALA A 96 4.33 -5.34 -9.50
N THR A 97 4.50 -6.37 -8.68
CA THR A 97 4.51 -7.77 -9.15
C THR A 97 3.39 -8.11 -10.15
N PRO A 98 2.09 -7.83 -9.89
CA PRO A 98 1.05 -8.17 -10.83
C PRO A 98 1.14 -7.43 -12.17
N THR A 99 1.53 -6.17 -12.14
CA THR A 99 1.74 -5.38 -13.36
C THR A 99 2.83 -5.99 -14.22
N PHE A 100 4.01 -6.20 -13.62
CA PHE A 100 5.18 -6.74 -14.33
C PHE A 100 4.99 -8.20 -14.76
N LEU A 101 4.22 -8.98 -13.99
CA LEU A 101 3.89 -10.37 -14.32
C LEU A 101 2.90 -10.47 -15.49
N ASN A 102 1.86 -9.63 -15.51
CA ASN A 102 0.67 -9.87 -16.32
C ASN A 102 0.64 -9.09 -17.63
N LEU A 103 1.14 -7.85 -17.68
CA LEU A 103 0.99 -7.03 -18.88
C LEU A 103 1.73 -7.63 -20.09
N GLY A 104 1.18 -7.46 -21.27
CA GLY A 104 1.65 -8.03 -22.52
C GLY A 104 1.24 -9.47 -22.76
N LYS A 105 0.91 -10.24 -21.73
CA LYS A 105 0.53 -11.67 -21.86
C LYS A 105 -0.93 -11.84 -22.28
N ALA A 106 -1.20 -12.85 -23.09
CA ALA A 106 -2.58 -13.16 -23.54
C ALA A 106 -3.42 -13.77 -22.41
N GLN A 107 -2.84 -14.70 -21.65
CA GLN A 107 -3.49 -15.28 -20.47
C GLN A 107 -2.88 -14.66 -19.21
N ARG A 108 -3.67 -13.85 -18.52
CA ARG A 108 -3.19 -13.05 -17.39
C ARG A 108 -4.26 -12.76 -16.36
N GLY A 109 -3.80 -12.39 -15.13
CA GLY A 109 -4.61 -11.72 -14.13
C GLY A 109 -4.72 -10.21 -14.38
N GLU A 110 -5.28 -9.50 -13.42
CA GLU A 110 -5.32 -8.03 -13.45
C GLU A 110 -3.93 -7.44 -13.15
N PRO A 111 -3.63 -6.23 -13.64
CA PRO A 111 -2.32 -5.61 -13.44
C PRO A 111 -2.13 -4.98 -12.05
N VAL A 112 -2.98 -5.28 -11.08
CA VAL A 112 -3.03 -4.63 -9.77
C VAL A 112 -2.86 -5.61 -8.63
N SER A 113 -2.24 -5.12 -7.53
CA SER A 113 -1.82 -5.94 -6.39
C SER A 113 -2.96 -6.31 -5.46
N CYS A 114 -3.88 -5.40 -5.21
CA CYS A 114 -4.96 -5.59 -4.26
C CYS A 114 -6.13 -4.65 -4.50
N PHE A 115 -7.22 -4.95 -3.79
CA PHE A 115 -8.48 -4.24 -3.86
C PHE A 115 -9.01 -3.98 -2.45
N LEU A 116 -9.71 -2.88 -2.27
CA LEU A 116 -10.43 -2.57 -1.05
C LEU A 116 -11.92 -2.46 -1.38
N VAL A 117 -12.73 -3.22 -0.66
CA VAL A 117 -14.18 -3.28 -0.87
C VAL A 117 -14.90 -2.92 0.42
N ARG A 118 -15.84 -2.03 0.31
CA ARG A 118 -16.68 -1.60 1.42
C ARG A 118 -17.92 -2.48 1.51
N ILE A 119 -18.31 -2.87 2.72
CA ILE A 119 -19.53 -3.62 3.00
C ILE A 119 -20.42 -2.77 3.92
N GLU A 120 -21.71 -2.67 3.56
CA GLU A 120 -22.74 -2.01 4.35
C GLU A 120 -23.64 -3.02 5.08
N ASP A 121 -24.40 -2.56 6.08
CA ASP A 121 -25.16 -3.42 7.00
C ASP A 121 -26.50 -3.91 6.43
N ASN A 122 -26.42 -4.61 5.31
CA ASN A 122 -27.56 -5.33 4.70
C ASN A 122 -27.07 -6.60 4.00
N MET A 123 -27.97 -7.55 3.80
CA MET A 123 -27.63 -8.87 3.26
C MET A 123 -27.12 -8.79 1.82
N GLU A 124 -27.67 -7.87 1.03
CA GLU A 124 -27.29 -7.66 -0.36
C GLU A 124 -25.84 -7.18 -0.47
N SER A 125 -25.45 -6.22 0.36
CA SER A 125 -24.06 -5.71 0.43
C SER A 125 -23.09 -6.78 0.94
N ILE A 126 -23.47 -7.55 1.97
CA ILE A 126 -22.65 -8.67 2.49
C ILE A 126 -22.47 -9.72 1.39
N SER A 127 -23.54 -10.13 0.71
CA SER A 127 -23.50 -11.11 -0.38
C SER A 127 -22.62 -10.63 -1.55
N ARG A 128 -22.73 -9.36 -1.92
CA ARG A 128 -21.88 -8.75 -2.94
C ARG A 128 -20.42 -8.63 -2.52
N GLY A 129 -20.16 -8.34 -1.26
CA GLY A 129 -18.81 -8.33 -0.70
C GLY A 129 -18.14 -9.71 -0.78
N ILE A 130 -18.85 -10.78 -0.46
CA ILE A 130 -18.36 -12.16 -0.61
C ILE A 130 -18.12 -12.50 -2.08
N ASN A 131 -19.06 -12.14 -2.96
CA ASN A 131 -18.89 -12.33 -4.40
C ASN A 131 -17.68 -11.55 -4.94
N ALA A 132 -17.50 -10.29 -4.52
CA ALA A 132 -16.34 -9.48 -4.89
C ALA A 132 -15.03 -10.14 -4.42
N ALA A 133 -14.98 -10.65 -3.18
CA ALA A 133 -13.82 -11.38 -2.67
C ALA A 133 -13.43 -12.55 -3.59
N LEU A 134 -14.40 -13.38 -4.00
CA LEU A 134 -14.19 -14.50 -4.93
C LEU A 134 -13.68 -14.03 -6.30
N GLN A 135 -14.36 -13.04 -6.91
CA GLN A 135 -14.06 -12.58 -8.27
C GLN A 135 -12.71 -11.84 -8.36
N LEU A 136 -12.37 -11.06 -7.35
CA LEU A 136 -11.12 -10.31 -7.31
C LEU A 136 -9.94 -11.20 -6.97
N SER A 137 -10.09 -12.12 -6.02
CA SER A 137 -9.05 -13.11 -5.69
C SER A 137 -8.75 -14.02 -6.88
N LYS A 138 -9.77 -14.51 -7.58
CA LYS A 138 -9.62 -15.27 -8.84
C LYS A 138 -8.74 -14.54 -9.87
N ARG A 139 -8.78 -13.21 -9.90
CA ARG A 139 -8.03 -12.37 -10.87
C ARG A 139 -6.62 -12.03 -10.44
N GLY A 140 -6.19 -12.49 -9.28
CA GLY A 140 -4.81 -12.38 -8.80
C GLY A 140 -4.56 -11.28 -7.77
N GLY A 141 -5.59 -10.56 -7.33
CA GLY A 141 -5.45 -9.51 -6.31
C GLY A 141 -5.80 -9.99 -4.90
N GLY A 142 -5.11 -9.47 -3.88
CA GLY A 142 -5.55 -9.56 -2.50
C GLY A 142 -6.75 -8.62 -2.26
N VAL A 143 -7.63 -8.94 -1.32
CA VAL A 143 -8.83 -8.13 -1.06
C VAL A 143 -8.94 -7.76 0.41
N ALA A 144 -9.07 -6.47 0.70
CA ALA A 144 -9.41 -5.97 2.02
C ALA A 144 -10.89 -5.56 2.09
N LEU A 145 -11.57 -5.88 3.17
CA LEU A 145 -12.99 -5.60 3.37
C LEU A 145 -13.23 -4.88 4.69
N LEU A 146 -14.07 -3.85 4.64
CA LEU A 146 -14.49 -3.07 5.80
C LEU A 146 -15.68 -3.75 6.48
N LEU A 147 -15.54 -4.09 7.77
CA LEU A 147 -16.60 -4.70 8.56
C LEU A 147 -17.21 -3.75 9.60
N SER A 148 -16.67 -2.55 9.77
CA SER A 148 -17.07 -1.61 10.82
C SER A 148 -18.54 -1.18 10.78
N ASN A 149 -19.17 -1.27 9.61
CA ASN A 149 -20.58 -0.89 9.45
C ASN A 149 -21.56 -2.01 9.81
N LEU A 150 -21.07 -3.26 9.90
CA LEU A 150 -21.92 -4.40 10.24
C LEU A 150 -22.35 -4.34 11.69
N ARG A 151 -23.63 -4.65 11.94
CA ARG A 151 -24.16 -4.71 13.32
C ARG A 151 -23.50 -5.82 14.13
N GLU A 152 -23.36 -5.56 15.40
CA GLU A 152 -22.73 -6.46 16.37
C GLU A 152 -23.57 -7.71 16.66
N LEU A 153 -22.95 -8.71 17.32
CA LEU A 153 -23.64 -9.86 17.86
C LEU A 153 -24.78 -9.44 18.81
N GLY A 154 -25.95 -10.00 18.59
CA GLY A 154 -27.14 -9.74 19.41
C GLY A 154 -27.87 -8.44 19.04
N ALA A 155 -27.42 -7.69 18.04
CA ALA A 155 -28.18 -6.54 17.53
C ALA A 155 -29.53 -6.98 16.92
N PRO A 156 -30.55 -6.11 16.92
CA PRO A 156 -31.86 -6.46 16.40
C PRO A 156 -31.85 -6.62 14.87
N ILE A 157 -32.66 -7.55 14.37
CA ILE A 157 -33.02 -7.70 12.96
C ILE A 157 -34.55 -7.62 12.87
N LYS A 158 -35.08 -6.74 12.01
CA LYS A 158 -36.53 -6.49 11.89
C LYS A 158 -37.20 -6.21 13.25
N HIS A 159 -36.52 -5.45 14.10
CA HIS A 159 -36.95 -5.09 15.47
C HIS A 159 -37.02 -6.28 16.46
N ILE A 160 -36.49 -7.45 16.11
CA ILE A 160 -36.37 -8.59 17.00
C ILE A 160 -34.96 -8.60 17.59
N GLU A 161 -34.86 -8.47 18.92
CA GLU A 161 -33.59 -8.47 19.65
C GLU A 161 -32.83 -9.81 19.55
N ASN A 162 -31.52 -9.76 19.72
CA ASN A 162 -30.64 -10.93 19.77
C ASN A 162 -30.65 -11.80 18.50
N GLN A 163 -30.86 -11.21 17.33
CA GLN A 163 -30.91 -11.93 16.05
C GLN A 163 -29.59 -11.89 15.27
N SER A 164 -28.81 -10.83 15.38
CA SER A 164 -27.55 -10.70 14.64
C SER A 164 -26.49 -11.66 15.17
N SER A 165 -25.77 -12.29 14.25
CA SER A 165 -24.61 -13.15 14.57
C SER A 165 -23.29 -12.37 14.66
N GLY A 166 -23.29 -11.06 14.36
CA GLY A 166 -22.12 -10.20 14.39
C GLY A 166 -21.15 -10.42 13.22
N VAL A 167 -19.92 -9.93 13.35
CA VAL A 167 -18.93 -9.91 12.26
C VAL A 167 -18.21 -11.25 12.04
N ILE A 168 -18.11 -12.12 13.05
CA ILE A 168 -17.28 -13.34 12.98
C ILE A 168 -17.75 -14.32 11.89
N PRO A 169 -19.06 -14.63 11.73
CA PRO A 169 -19.50 -15.50 10.66
C PRO A 169 -19.20 -14.94 9.25
N VAL A 170 -19.26 -13.62 9.07
CA VAL A 170 -18.87 -12.97 7.80
C VAL A 170 -17.38 -13.16 7.54
N MET A 171 -16.53 -13.04 8.56
CA MET A 171 -15.10 -13.31 8.46
C MET A 171 -14.82 -14.75 8.02
N LYS A 172 -15.55 -15.73 8.55
CA LYS A 172 -15.42 -17.15 8.14
C LYS A 172 -15.78 -17.35 6.67
N LEU A 173 -16.88 -16.78 6.20
CA LEU A 173 -17.28 -16.83 4.79
C LEU A 173 -16.22 -16.21 3.88
N LEU A 174 -15.60 -15.11 4.28
CA LEU A 174 -14.52 -14.46 3.54
C LEU A 174 -13.25 -15.33 3.53
N GLU A 175 -12.86 -15.89 4.66
CA GLU A 175 -11.70 -16.81 4.76
C GLU A 175 -11.86 -18.01 3.83
N ASP A 176 -13.01 -18.66 3.85
CA ASP A 176 -13.32 -19.80 2.97
C ASP A 176 -13.32 -19.37 1.49
N SER A 177 -13.82 -18.17 1.18
CA SER A 177 -13.81 -17.62 -0.16
C SER A 177 -12.40 -17.44 -0.71
N PHE A 178 -11.47 -16.92 0.09
CA PHE A 178 -10.07 -16.78 -0.31
C PHE A 178 -9.33 -18.12 -0.37
N SER A 179 -9.69 -19.07 0.49
CA SER A 179 -9.18 -20.42 0.44
C SER A 179 -9.58 -21.15 -0.84
N TYR A 180 -10.80 -20.92 -1.32
CA TYR A 180 -11.34 -21.51 -2.55
C TYR A 180 -10.79 -20.83 -3.82
N ALA A 181 -10.84 -19.50 -3.88
CA ALA A 181 -10.45 -18.73 -5.06
C ALA A 181 -8.97 -18.33 -4.99
N ASN A 182 -8.08 -19.28 -5.27
CA ASN A 182 -6.67 -18.97 -5.41
C ASN A 182 -6.39 -18.18 -6.69
N GLN A 183 -5.30 -17.40 -6.65
CA GLN A 183 -4.89 -16.44 -7.67
C GLN A 183 -4.30 -17.15 -8.89
N LEU A 184 -5.13 -17.75 -9.74
CA LEU A 184 -4.75 -18.45 -10.97
C LEU A 184 -3.68 -19.56 -10.76
N GLY A 185 -3.60 -20.12 -9.55
CA GLY A 185 -2.58 -21.11 -9.20
C GLY A 185 -1.17 -20.54 -8.97
N ALA A 186 -0.96 -19.24 -9.22
CA ALA A 186 0.32 -18.58 -8.99
C ALA A 186 0.53 -18.15 -7.53
N ARG A 187 -0.57 -17.91 -6.80
CA ARG A 187 -0.59 -17.46 -5.40
C ARG A 187 -1.83 -18.00 -4.68
N GLN A 188 -1.73 -18.16 -3.36
CA GLN A 188 -2.90 -18.40 -2.53
C GLN A 188 -3.75 -17.14 -2.44
N GLY A 189 -5.09 -17.29 -2.36
CA GLY A 189 -5.98 -16.17 -2.10
C GLY A 189 -5.64 -15.51 -0.77
N ALA A 190 -5.59 -14.18 -0.74
CA ALA A 190 -5.26 -13.42 0.45
C ALA A 190 -6.32 -12.35 0.72
N GLY A 191 -6.70 -12.21 1.99
CA GLY A 191 -7.67 -11.23 2.44
C GLY A 191 -7.28 -10.54 3.72
N ALA A 192 -7.79 -9.34 3.91
CA ALA A 192 -7.74 -8.61 5.17
C ALA A 192 -9.14 -8.11 5.54
N VAL A 193 -9.40 -7.98 6.81
CA VAL A 193 -10.64 -7.38 7.32
C VAL A 193 -10.31 -6.31 8.33
N TYR A 194 -11.01 -5.18 8.24
CA TYR A 194 -10.81 -4.01 9.09
C TYR A 194 -12.04 -3.76 9.96
N LEU A 195 -11.80 -3.48 11.24
CA LEU A 195 -12.83 -3.15 12.21
C LEU A 195 -12.42 -1.93 13.05
N ASN A 196 -13.37 -1.04 13.32
CA ASN A 196 -13.14 0.10 14.20
C ASN A 196 -12.98 -0.37 15.65
N ALA A 197 -12.05 0.23 16.38
CA ALA A 197 -11.77 -0.09 17.79
C ALA A 197 -12.99 0.08 18.70
N HIS A 198 -13.93 0.94 18.34
CA HIS A 198 -15.17 1.20 19.09
C HIS A 198 -16.37 0.37 18.64
N HIS A 199 -16.14 -0.65 17.79
CA HIS A 199 -17.17 -1.62 17.44
C HIS A 199 -17.41 -2.62 18.61
N PRO A 200 -18.66 -2.98 18.95
CA PRO A 200 -18.95 -3.89 20.08
C PRO A 200 -18.31 -5.28 19.95
N ASP A 201 -18.08 -5.79 18.74
CA ASP A 201 -17.46 -7.10 18.53
C ASP A 201 -15.90 -7.04 18.54
N ILE A 202 -15.27 -5.90 18.87
CA ILE A 202 -13.81 -5.73 18.72
C ILE A 202 -12.98 -6.78 19.48
N LEU A 203 -13.33 -7.10 20.71
CA LEU A 203 -12.57 -8.10 21.47
C LEU A 203 -12.74 -9.51 20.87
N ARG A 204 -13.96 -9.88 20.44
CA ARG A 204 -14.22 -11.14 19.75
C ARG A 204 -13.49 -11.23 18.42
N PHE A 205 -13.44 -10.13 17.66
CA PHE A 205 -12.68 -10.02 16.43
C PHE A 205 -11.18 -10.29 16.66
N LEU A 206 -10.59 -9.69 17.68
CA LEU A 206 -9.19 -9.92 18.05
C LEU A 206 -8.94 -11.37 18.50
N ASP A 207 -9.83 -11.94 19.29
CA ASP A 207 -9.71 -13.31 19.80
C ASP A 207 -9.68 -14.37 18.70
N THR A 208 -10.18 -14.07 17.49
CA THR A 208 -10.12 -15.00 16.35
C THR A 208 -8.70 -15.37 15.92
N LYS A 209 -7.70 -14.53 16.26
CA LYS A 209 -6.28 -14.75 15.91
C LYS A 209 -5.42 -15.31 17.04
N ARG A 210 -5.98 -15.51 18.22
CA ARG A 210 -5.25 -16.12 19.32
C ARG A 210 -4.86 -17.56 19.01
N GLU A 211 -3.69 -18.00 19.46
CA GLU A 211 -3.21 -19.37 19.24
C GLU A 211 -4.15 -20.42 19.82
N ASN A 212 -4.79 -20.12 20.93
CA ASN A 212 -5.74 -21.00 21.63
C ASN A 212 -7.21 -20.69 21.33
N ALA A 213 -7.50 -19.97 20.24
CA ALA A 213 -8.89 -19.70 19.85
C ALA A 213 -9.68 -20.98 19.57
N ASP A 214 -10.98 -20.99 19.92
CA ASP A 214 -11.90 -22.05 19.53
C ASP A 214 -11.92 -22.18 17.99
N GLU A 215 -11.77 -23.40 17.49
CA GLU A 215 -11.74 -23.68 16.04
C GLU A 215 -12.98 -23.15 15.29
N LYS A 216 -14.11 -23.01 15.96
CA LYS A 216 -15.34 -22.45 15.40
C LYS A 216 -15.22 -20.96 15.04
N ILE A 217 -14.38 -20.22 15.77
CA ILE A 217 -14.19 -18.78 15.56
C ILE A 217 -12.81 -18.45 15.01
N ARG A 218 -11.88 -19.40 15.03
CA ARG A 218 -10.49 -19.19 14.62
C ARG A 218 -10.38 -18.77 13.18
N ILE A 219 -9.63 -17.69 12.93
CA ILE A 219 -9.29 -17.17 11.62
C ILE A 219 -7.80 -17.40 11.38
N LYS A 220 -7.44 -18.23 10.39
CA LYS A 220 -6.06 -18.64 10.10
C LYS A 220 -5.40 -17.75 9.04
N SER A 221 -6.09 -17.50 7.95
CA SER A 221 -5.51 -16.88 6.73
C SER A 221 -5.86 -15.42 6.52
N LEU A 222 -6.93 -14.87 7.15
CA LEU A 222 -7.21 -13.44 7.03
C LEU A 222 -6.25 -12.60 7.88
N ALA A 223 -5.75 -11.52 7.33
CA ALA A 223 -5.13 -10.44 8.10
C ALA A 223 -6.21 -9.63 8.83
N LEU A 224 -5.93 -9.21 10.05
CA LEU A 224 -6.78 -8.32 10.83
C LEU A 224 -6.20 -6.91 10.85
N GLY A 225 -7.05 -5.91 10.63
CA GLY A 225 -6.72 -4.49 10.82
C GLY A 225 -7.69 -3.83 11.81
N VAL A 226 -7.18 -2.96 12.63
CA VAL A 226 -7.98 -2.17 13.58
C VAL A 226 -7.82 -0.69 13.26
N VAL A 227 -8.95 -0.02 13.10
CA VAL A 227 -9.02 1.44 12.91
C VAL A 227 -9.18 2.08 14.28
N ILE A 228 -8.17 2.82 14.74
CA ILE A 228 -8.10 3.38 16.10
C ILE A 228 -8.25 4.90 16.06
N PRO A 229 -9.37 5.46 16.57
CA PRO A 229 -9.55 6.89 16.77
C PRO A 229 -8.61 7.47 17.84
N ASP A 230 -8.29 8.75 17.75
CA ASP A 230 -7.46 9.47 18.74
C ASP A 230 -8.05 9.40 20.14
N ILE A 231 -9.38 9.49 20.28
CA ILE A 231 -10.05 9.39 21.58
C ILE A 231 -9.69 8.11 22.33
N THR A 232 -9.43 7.00 21.64
CA THR A 232 -9.04 5.72 22.26
C THR A 232 -7.74 5.85 23.05
N PHE A 233 -6.76 6.58 22.50
CA PHE A 233 -5.48 6.86 23.18
C PHE A 233 -5.67 7.80 24.38
N GLU A 234 -6.52 8.81 24.25
CA GLU A 234 -6.80 9.75 25.35
C GLU A 234 -7.50 9.05 26.51
N LEU A 235 -8.49 8.19 26.24
CA LEU A 235 -9.15 7.38 27.26
C LEU A 235 -8.17 6.42 27.95
N ALA A 236 -7.27 5.78 27.24
CA ALA A 236 -6.24 4.93 27.81
C ALA A 236 -5.27 5.73 28.71
N LYS A 237 -4.89 6.95 28.31
CA LYS A 237 -4.06 7.86 29.10
C LYS A 237 -4.76 8.24 30.42
N GLN A 238 -6.05 8.50 30.37
CA GLN A 238 -6.88 8.82 31.52
C GLN A 238 -7.22 7.61 32.40
N LYS A 239 -6.86 6.40 32.01
CA LYS A 239 -7.26 5.12 32.66
C LYS A 239 -8.80 4.94 32.68
N ALA A 240 -9.46 5.44 31.67
CA ALA A 240 -10.90 5.44 31.56
C ALA A 240 -11.44 4.18 30.86
N GLN A 241 -12.74 3.96 31.01
CA GLN A 241 -13.49 3.03 30.18
C GLN A 241 -13.70 3.65 28.80
N MET A 242 -13.63 2.86 27.76
CA MET A 242 -13.99 3.26 26.39
C MET A 242 -15.35 2.67 26.03
N ALA A 243 -16.22 3.48 25.46
CA ALA A 243 -17.51 3.05 24.95
C ALA A 243 -17.33 2.36 23.60
N LEU A 244 -18.06 1.27 23.41
CA LEU A 244 -18.25 0.58 22.14
C LEU A 244 -19.69 0.84 21.69
N PHE A 245 -19.88 1.28 20.44
CA PHE A 245 -21.16 1.78 19.95
C PHE A 245 -21.77 0.83 18.93
N SER A 246 -23.08 0.54 19.04
CA SER A 246 -23.82 -0.21 18.04
C SER A 246 -23.81 0.52 16.68
N PRO A 247 -23.19 -0.05 15.62
CA PRO A 247 -23.19 0.59 14.29
C PRO A 247 -24.60 0.82 13.74
N TYR A 248 -25.51 -0.11 14.02
CA TYR A 248 -26.91 0.00 13.61
C TYR A 248 -27.62 1.21 14.23
N ASP A 249 -27.42 1.47 15.53
CA ASP A 249 -28.01 2.62 16.19
C ASP A 249 -27.36 3.94 15.77
N VAL A 250 -26.02 3.94 15.60
CA VAL A 250 -25.29 5.12 15.10
C VAL A 250 -25.81 5.54 13.72
N GLU A 251 -25.96 4.59 12.80
CA GLU A 251 -26.50 4.88 11.47
C GLU A 251 -27.92 5.45 11.53
N ARG A 252 -28.78 4.91 12.40
CA ARG A 252 -30.15 5.43 12.60
C ARG A 252 -30.19 6.84 13.16
N VAL A 253 -29.26 7.19 14.05
CA VAL A 253 -29.22 8.49 14.70
C VAL A 253 -28.60 9.55 13.77
N TYR A 254 -27.50 9.23 13.11
CA TYR A 254 -26.73 10.18 12.30
C TYR A 254 -27.11 10.16 10.81
N GLY A 255 -27.83 9.15 10.34
CA GLY A 255 -28.16 8.97 8.93
C GLY A 255 -26.95 8.63 8.05
N LYS A 256 -25.86 8.19 8.66
CA LYS A 256 -24.61 7.78 7.98
C LYS A 256 -24.07 6.52 8.63
N PRO A 257 -23.44 5.61 7.86
CA PRO A 257 -22.78 4.43 8.39
C PRO A 257 -21.73 4.77 9.45
N PHE A 258 -21.51 3.87 10.39
CA PHE A 258 -20.59 4.08 11.52
C PHE A 258 -19.17 4.47 11.10
N ALA A 259 -18.62 3.86 10.06
CA ALA A 259 -17.30 4.20 9.55
C ALA A 259 -17.19 5.64 8.99
N ASP A 260 -18.29 6.26 8.61
CA ASP A 260 -18.32 7.63 8.10
C ASP A 260 -18.47 8.70 9.21
N ILE A 261 -18.54 8.27 10.48
CA ILE A 261 -18.63 9.13 11.65
C ILE A 261 -17.25 9.20 12.33
N SER A 262 -16.79 10.41 12.63
CA SER A 262 -15.62 10.60 13.48
C SER A 262 -15.97 10.26 14.93
N VAL A 263 -15.49 9.12 15.40
CA VAL A 263 -15.72 8.70 16.80
C VAL A 263 -15.10 9.71 17.76
N THR A 264 -13.93 10.25 17.45
CA THR A 264 -13.28 11.25 18.30
C THR A 264 -14.11 12.51 18.47
N GLU A 265 -14.66 13.04 17.38
CA GLU A 265 -15.44 14.28 17.40
C GLU A 265 -16.82 14.10 18.07
N HIS A 266 -17.44 12.95 17.89
CA HIS A 266 -18.80 12.66 18.37
C HIS A 266 -18.86 11.76 19.61
N TYR A 267 -17.71 11.46 20.24
CA TYR A 267 -17.65 10.49 21.33
C TYR A 267 -18.60 10.81 22.48
N ASP A 268 -18.52 12.04 23.02
CA ASP A 268 -19.34 12.47 24.16
C ASP A 268 -20.82 12.55 23.80
N GLU A 269 -21.16 12.97 22.58
CA GLU A 269 -22.53 12.99 22.08
C GLU A 269 -23.11 11.57 22.01
N MET A 270 -22.35 10.61 21.43
CA MET A 270 -22.78 9.22 21.32
C MET A 270 -22.90 8.54 22.70
N VAL A 271 -22.03 8.89 23.64
CA VAL A 271 -22.12 8.39 25.02
C VAL A 271 -23.38 8.91 25.70
N ALA A 272 -23.74 10.16 25.50
CA ALA A 272 -24.91 10.78 26.12
C ALA A 272 -26.25 10.41 25.46
N ASP A 273 -26.25 9.90 24.23
CA ASP A 273 -27.46 9.58 23.48
C ASP A 273 -28.00 8.19 23.85
N ASP A 274 -29.14 8.14 24.56
CA ASP A 274 -29.79 6.90 24.97
C ASP A 274 -30.33 6.05 23.81
N ARG A 275 -30.45 6.60 22.62
CA ARG A 275 -30.87 5.88 21.39
C ARG A 275 -29.77 4.98 20.85
N ILE A 276 -28.51 5.22 21.24
CA ILE A 276 -27.34 4.44 20.81
C ILE A 276 -27.00 3.45 21.92
N LYS A 277 -27.16 2.15 21.62
CA LYS A 277 -26.71 1.07 22.52
C LYS A 277 -25.19 1.08 22.62
N LYS A 278 -24.66 1.02 23.82
CA LYS A 278 -23.23 1.01 24.10
C LYS A 278 -22.86 0.02 25.19
N THR A 279 -21.65 -0.50 25.08
CA THR A 279 -20.97 -1.31 26.10
C THR A 279 -19.64 -0.67 26.41
N TYR A 280 -19.00 -1.03 27.53
CA TYR A 280 -17.78 -0.40 27.97
C TYR A 280 -16.69 -1.44 28.22
N ILE A 281 -15.45 -1.11 27.83
CA ILE A 281 -14.26 -1.90 28.15
C ILE A 281 -13.17 -0.96 28.68
N ASP A 282 -12.21 -1.50 29.43
CA ASP A 282 -11.05 -0.75 29.89
C ASP A 282 -10.13 -0.41 28.71
N ALA A 283 -9.88 0.90 28.46
CA ALA A 283 -9.10 1.36 27.32
C ALA A 283 -7.63 0.91 27.38
N ARG A 284 -7.02 0.80 28.59
CA ARG A 284 -5.67 0.27 28.71
C ARG A 284 -5.61 -1.23 28.44
N LYS A 285 -6.60 -1.97 28.92
CA LYS A 285 -6.70 -3.41 28.65
C LYS A 285 -6.86 -3.68 27.16
N PHE A 286 -7.60 -2.83 26.45
CA PHE A 286 -7.69 -2.89 24.98
C PHE A 286 -6.31 -2.83 24.33
N PHE A 287 -5.48 -1.83 24.66
CA PHE A 287 -4.12 -1.72 24.11
C PHE A 287 -3.20 -2.87 24.55
N THR A 288 -3.36 -3.37 25.77
CA THR A 288 -2.63 -4.57 26.23
C THR A 288 -3.00 -5.78 25.37
N THR A 289 -4.29 -5.99 25.09
CA THR A 289 -4.79 -7.07 24.23
C THR A 289 -4.22 -6.95 22.81
N ILE A 290 -4.19 -5.74 22.24
CA ILE A 290 -3.55 -5.49 20.93
C ILE A 290 -2.07 -5.91 20.96
N ALA A 291 -1.31 -5.47 21.96
CA ALA A 291 0.12 -5.77 22.05
C ALA A 291 0.39 -7.28 22.25
N GLU A 292 -0.40 -7.94 23.09
CA GLU A 292 -0.32 -9.40 23.29
C GLU A 292 -0.54 -10.14 21.98
N LEU A 293 -1.60 -9.79 21.23
CA LEU A 293 -1.93 -10.43 19.97
C LEU A 293 -0.86 -10.15 18.90
N GLN A 294 -0.31 -8.93 18.85
CA GLN A 294 0.79 -8.59 17.96
C GLN A 294 2.06 -9.38 18.29
N PHE A 295 2.32 -9.62 19.56
CA PHE A 295 3.43 -10.46 19.99
C PHE A 295 3.25 -11.92 19.57
N GLU A 296 2.03 -12.47 19.70
CA GLU A 296 1.69 -13.85 19.31
C GLU A 296 1.70 -14.06 17.79
N SER A 297 1.11 -13.14 17.02
CA SER A 297 0.74 -13.36 15.62
C SER A 297 1.28 -12.31 14.63
N GLY A 298 1.80 -11.19 15.10
CA GLY A 298 2.14 -10.03 14.27
C GLY A 298 0.93 -9.15 13.90
N TYR A 299 -0.29 -9.58 14.18
CA TYR A 299 -1.55 -8.84 13.94
C TYR A 299 -2.12 -8.26 15.23
N PRO A 300 -3.04 -7.28 15.16
CA PRO A 300 -3.58 -6.63 13.98
C PRO A 300 -2.66 -5.54 13.42
N TYR A 301 -2.90 -5.18 12.14
CA TYR A 301 -2.45 -3.90 11.60
C TYR A 301 -3.23 -2.76 12.26
N ILE A 302 -2.68 -1.55 12.24
CA ILE A 302 -3.33 -0.39 12.84
C ILE A 302 -3.45 0.72 11.80
N VAL A 303 -4.64 1.33 11.73
CA VAL A 303 -4.90 2.59 11.04
C VAL A 303 -5.20 3.63 12.11
N PHE A 304 -4.38 4.68 12.17
CA PHE A 304 -4.64 5.82 13.06
C PHE A 304 -5.65 6.76 12.41
N GLU A 305 -6.93 6.56 12.72
CA GLU A 305 -8.07 7.09 11.99
C GLU A 305 -7.99 8.61 11.79
N ASP A 306 -7.80 9.35 12.87
CA ASP A 306 -7.81 10.81 12.81
C ASP A 306 -6.56 11.38 12.14
N THR A 307 -5.40 10.74 12.34
CA THR A 307 -4.15 11.11 11.66
C THR A 307 -4.31 10.97 10.15
N VAL A 308 -4.86 9.84 9.69
CA VAL A 308 -5.15 9.58 8.28
C VAL A 308 -6.11 10.63 7.72
N ASN A 309 -7.20 10.90 8.41
CA ASN A 309 -8.23 11.80 7.90
C ASN A 309 -7.83 13.28 7.95
N ARG A 310 -6.98 13.69 8.91
CA ARG A 310 -6.37 15.04 8.89
C ARG A 310 -5.41 15.26 7.71
N ALA A 311 -4.75 14.20 7.28
CA ALA A 311 -3.80 14.25 6.17
C ALA A 311 -4.44 14.01 4.80
N ASN A 312 -5.67 13.52 4.75
CA ASN A 312 -6.38 13.20 3.50
C ASN A 312 -6.80 14.48 2.78
N PRO A 313 -6.35 14.70 1.53
CA PRO A 313 -6.71 15.90 0.77
C PRO A 313 -8.05 15.79 0.04
N ILE A 314 -8.69 14.61 0.06
CA ILE A 314 -9.91 14.32 -0.72
C ILE A 314 -11.13 14.41 0.17
N GLU A 315 -12.21 15.01 -0.34
CA GLU A 315 -13.49 15.08 0.38
C GLU A 315 -14.01 13.68 0.75
N GLY A 316 -14.44 13.52 1.98
CA GLY A 316 -14.91 12.25 2.55
C GLY A 316 -13.96 11.72 3.62
N ARG A 317 -14.16 10.45 3.99
CA ARG A 317 -13.36 9.79 5.02
C ARG A 317 -12.66 8.55 4.48
N VAL A 318 -11.42 8.38 4.87
CA VAL A 318 -10.70 7.12 4.73
C VAL A 318 -11.09 6.23 5.90
N THR A 319 -11.63 5.05 5.62
CA THR A 319 -12.26 4.17 6.61
C THR A 319 -11.48 2.88 6.85
N MET A 320 -10.55 2.54 5.97
CA MET A 320 -9.76 1.31 6.00
C MET A 320 -8.48 1.45 5.19
N SER A 321 -7.68 0.40 5.17
CA SER A 321 -6.52 0.27 4.29
C SER A 321 -6.52 -1.09 3.58
N ASN A 322 -5.48 -1.36 2.78
CA ASN A 322 -5.29 -2.62 2.06
C ASN A 322 -4.58 -3.68 2.93
N LEU A 323 -4.20 -4.82 2.31
CA LEU A 323 -3.48 -5.91 2.97
C LEU A 323 -2.12 -5.49 3.54
N CYS A 324 -1.47 -4.49 2.94
CA CYS A 324 -0.13 -4.04 3.34
C CYS A 324 -0.14 -2.67 4.01
N SER A 325 -1.30 -2.07 4.24
CA SER A 325 -1.53 -0.84 5.02
C SER A 325 -0.93 0.44 4.42
N GLU A 326 -0.67 0.49 3.10
CA GLU A 326 -0.17 1.69 2.42
C GLU A 326 -1.23 2.45 1.63
N ILE A 327 -2.37 1.84 1.28
CA ILE A 327 -3.42 2.49 0.49
C ILE A 327 -4.43 3.16 1.40
N LEU A 328 -4.57 4.46 1.25
CA LEU A 328 -5.47 5.30 2.03
C LEU A 328 -6.24 6.23 1.08
N GLN A 329 -7.41 5.78 0.67
CA GLN A 329 -8.27 6.49 -0.27
C GLN A 329 -9.72 6.53 0.24
N VAL A 330 -10.47 7.51 -0.22
CA VAL A 330 -11.90 7.64 0.08
C VAL A 330 -12.69 6.67 -0.79
N GLN A 331 -13.64 5.94 -0.18
CA GLN A 331 -14.59 5.07 -0.86
C GLN A 331 -16.00 5.66 -0.82
N GLU A 332 -16.81 5.32 -1.80
CA GLU A 332 -18.23 5.60 -1.86
C GLU A 332 -19.01 4.28 -1.83
N PRO A 333 -19.98 4.11 -0.92
CA PRO A 333 -20.71 2.85 -0.81
C PRO A 333 -21.58 2.60 -2.04
N SER A 334 -21.63 1.34 -2.49
CA SER A 334 -22.62 0.88 -3.47
C SER A 334 -23.94 0.52 -2.78
N ALA A 335 -25.05 0.65 -3.51
CA ALA A 335 -26.37 0.19 -3.09
C ALA A 335 -26.89 -0.87 -4.07
N TYR A 336 -27.67 -1.82 -3.57
CA TYR A 336 -28.13 -2.98 -4.31
C TYR A 336 -29.65 -3.17 -4.20
N ASN A 337 -30.26 -3.72 -5.25
CA ASN A 337 -31.61 -4.22 -5.24
C ASN A 337 -31.68 -5.63 -4.62
N GLU A 338 -32.89 -6.10 -4.28
CA GLU A 338 -33.10 -7.45 -3.70
C GLU A 338 -32.60 -8.58 -4.62
N ASP A 339 -32.53 -8.36 -5.92
CA ASP A 339 -32.01 -9.31 -6.91
C ASP A 339 -30.47 -9.23 -7.07
N LEU A 340 -29.79 -8.50 -6.19
CA LEU A 340 -28.34 -8.24 -6.20
C LEU A 340 -27.84 -7.40 -7.38
N THR A 341 -28.70 -6.82 -8.19
CA THR A 341 -28.30 -5.80 -9.17
C THR A 341 -27.93 -4.49 -8.48
N TYR A 342 -27.07 -3.69 -9.09
CA TYR A 342 -26.70 -2.39 -8.54
C TYR A 342 -27.86 -1.38 -8.68
N ALA A 343 -28.36 -0.86 -7.57
CA ALA A 343 -29.20 0.34 -7.55
C ALA A 343 -28.33 1.61 -7.68
N HIS A 344 -27.12 1.58 -7.10
CA HIS A 344 -26.09 2.61 -7.23
C HIS A 344 -24.71 1.95 -7.25
N VAL A 345 -23.88 2.32 -8.20
CA VAL A 345 -22.49 1.89 -8.27
C VAL A 345 -21.63 2.91 -7.52
N GLY A 346 -21.10 2.55 -6.37
CA GLY A 346 -20.17 3.36 -5.60
C GLY A 346 -18.76 3.37 -6.17
N ARG A 347 -17.77 3.71 -5.32
CA ARG A 347 -16.34 3.71 -5.66
C ARG A 347 -15.58 2.87 -4.65
N ASP A 348 -15.08 1.73 -5.09
CA ASP A 348 -14.12 0.89 -4.39
C ASP A 348 -12.72 1.07 -4.99
N ILE A 349 -11.69 0.52 -4.35
CA ILE A 349 -10.30 0.88 -4.61
C ILE A 349 -9.56 -0.28 -5.26
N SER A 350 -8.69 0.02 -6.26
CA SER A 350 -7.59 -0.84 -6.71
C SER A 350 -6.24 -0.22 -6.38
N CYS A 351 -5.25 -1.06 -6.08
CA CYS A 351 -3.90 -0.64 -5.72
C CYS A 351 -3.00 -0.62 -6.95
N ASN A 352 -2.95 0.52 -7.64
CA ASN A 352 -2.17 0.72 -8.86
C ASN A 352 -0.75 1.15 -8.48
N LEU A 353 0.15 0.17 -8.25
CA LEU A 353 1.43 0.36 -7.58
C LEU A 353 2.64 0.13 -8.48
N GLY A 354 3.69 0.84 -8.18
CA GLY A 354 5.06 0.64 -8.64
C GLY A 354 6.01 1.39 -7.73
N SER A 355 7.30 1.07 -7.77
CA SER A 355 8.27 1.67 -6.87
C SER A 355 9.53 2.13 -7.59
N LEU A 356 10.10 3.24 -7.13
CA LEU A 356 11.42 3.68 -7.52
C LEU A 356 12.47 2.94 -6.68
N ASN A 357 13.57 2.57 -7.31
CA ASN A 357 14.80 2.20 -6.61
C ASN A 357 15.57 3.49 -6.34
N ILE A 358 15.61 3.91 -5.08
CA ILE A 358 16.17 5.20 -4.65
C ILE A 358 17.61 5.38 -5.16
N ALA A 359 18.46 4.36 -5.04
CA ALA A 359 19.84 4.45 -5.49
C ALA A 359 19.94 4.70 -7.01
N LYS A 360 19.16 3.97 -7.79
CA LYS A 360 19.16 4.10 -9.26
C LYS A 360 18.50 5.40 -9.72
N ALA A 361 17.45 5.83 -9.04
CA ALA A 361 16.79 7.10 -9.33
C ALA A 361 17.69 8.31 -9.02
N MET A 362 18.48 8.24 -7.94
CA MET A 362 19.48 9.25 -7.63
C MET A 362 20.59 9.31 -8.68
N ASP A 363 21.03 8.14 -9.22
CA ASP A 363 22.07 8.07 -10.25
C ASP A 363 21.63 8.62 -11.61
N GLY A 364 20.35 8.63 -11.93
CA GLY A 364 19.86 8.74 -13.31
C GLY A 364 18.84 9.82 -13.63
N GLY A 365 18.70 10.89 -12.85
CA GLY A 365 17.76 11.98 -13.18
C GLY A 365 16.38 11.79 -12.55
N LEU A 366 16.31 11.96 -11.25
CA LEU A 366 15.15 11.72 -10.41
C LEU A 366 13.84 12.32 -10.95
N GLY A 367 13.85 13.57 -11.41
CA GLY A 367 12.64 14.24 -11.89
C GLY A 367 12.00 13.54 -13.09
N HIS A 368 12.80 13.18 -14.09
CA HIS A 368 12.31 12.44 -15.26
C HIS A 368 11.79 11.06 -14.88
N THR A 369 12.51 10.35 -14.03
CA THR A 369 12.09 9.03 -13.54
C THR A 369 10.74 9.08 -12.82
N VAL A 370 10.53 10.06 -11.93
CA VAL A 370 9.24 10.25 -11.23
C VAL A 370 8.11 10.53 -12.23
N GLU A 371 8.32 11.47 -13.16
CA GLU A 371 7.29 11.83 -14.15
C GLU A 371 6.92 10.65 -15.05
N THR A 372 7.90 9.89 -15.50
CA THR A 372 7.69 8.68 -16.29
C THR A 372 6.93 7.61 -15.50
N ALA A 373 7.28 7.40 -14.23
CA ALA A 373 6.60 6.47 -13.35
C ALA A 373 5.14 6.85 -13.08
N ILE A 374 4.84 8.13 -12.86
CA ILE A 374 3.46 8.63 -12.69
C ILE A 374 2.62 8.34 -13.95
N ARG A 375 3.15 8.59 -15.14
CA ARG A 375 2.47 8.28 -16.40
C ARG A 375 2.23 6.79 -16.58
N ALA A 376 3.23 5.96 -16.31
CA ALA A 376 3.12 4.50 -16.38
C ALA A 376 2.06 3.96 -15.41
N LEU A 377 2.04 4.43 -14.16
CA LEU A 377 1.04 4.01 -13.16
C LEU A 377 -0.36 4.53 -13.47
N THR A 378 -0.50 5.71 -14.05
CA THR A 378 -1.79 6.21 -14.55
C THR A 378 -2.36 5.26 -15.60
N SER A 379 -1.53 4.78 -16.52
CA SER A 379 -1.90 3.77 -17.50
C SER A 379 -2.33 2.45 -16.84
N VAL A 380 -1.68 2.02 -15.74
CA VAL A 380 -2.14 0.82 -14.97
C VAL A 380 -3.56 1.01 -14.47
N ALA A 381 -3.90 2.17 -13.91
CA ALA A 381 -5.25 2.47 -13.44
C ALA A 381 -6.27 2.40 -14.59
N GLU A 382 -5.93 2.95 -15.75
CA GLU A 382 -6.79 2.97 -16.94
C GLU A 382 -6.97 1.58 -17.58
N HIS A 383 -5.98 0.69 -17.47
CA HIS A 383 -6.05 -0.69 -17.98
C HIS A 383 -6.74 -1.67 -17.02
N THR A 384 -7.05 -1.24 -15.79
CA THR A 384 -7.73 -2.07 -14.79
C THR A 384 -9.23 -2.03 -15.03
N SER A 385 -9.77 -3.05 -15.71
CA SER A 385 -11.20 -3.15 -16.05
C SER A 385 -11.83 -4.42 -15.48
N ILE A 386 -12.61 -4.28 -14.41
CA ILE A 386 -13.22 -5.39 -13.69
C ILE A 386 -14.73 -5.28 -13.76
N ASN A 387 -15.33 -5.97 -14.72
CA ASN A 387 -16.78 -5.94 -14.95
C ASN A 387 -17.59 -6.56 -13.81
N ALA A 388 -17.02 -7.54 -13.09
CA ALA A 388 -17.68 -8.19 -11.96
C ALA A 388 -17.84 -7.29 -10.74
N VAL A 389 -16.96 -6.25 -10.59
CA VAL A 389 -17.00 -5.27 -9.51
C VAL A 389 -16.89 -3.85 -10.10
N PRO A 390 -17.99 -3.33 -10.67
CA PRO A 390 -17.98 -2.08 -11.43
C PRO A 390 -17.62 -0.85 -10.59
N SER A 391 -17.73 -0.90 -9.27
CA SER A 391 -17.30 0.16 -8.36
C SER A 391 -15.79 0.43 -8.43
N ILE A 392 -14.98 -0.59 -8.72
CA ILE A 392 -13.52 -0.43 -8.92
C ILE A 392 -13.26 0.29 -10.24
N ARG A 393 -13.93 -0.11 -11.32
CA ARG A 393 -13.79 0.55 -12.61
C ARG A 393 -14.19 2.04 -12.53
N ARG A 394 -15.33 2.34 -11.90
CA ARG A 394 -15.79 3.72 -11.70
C ARG A 394 -14.76 4.55 -10.94
N ALA A 395 -14.18 4.01 -9.86
CA ALA A 395 -13.16 4.71 -9.09
C ALA A 395 -11.91 5.04 -9.92
N ASN A 396 -11.45 4.09 -10.76
CA ASN A 396 -10.30 4.32 -11.65
C ASN A 396 -10.61 5.35 -12.75
N GLU A 397 -11.81 5.30 -13.34
CA GLU A 397 -12.24 6.25 -14.39
C GLU A 397 -12.42 7.68 -13.86
N GLU A 398 -12.90 7.83 -12.63
CA GLU A 398 -13.16 9.14 -12.01
C GLU A 398 -11.95 9.70 -11.25
N GLY A 399 -11.18 8.84 -10.60
CA GLY A 399 -10.11 9.24 -9.68
C GLY A 399 -8.70 9.08 -10.22
N HIS A 400 -8.45 8.16 -11.14
CA HIS A 400 -7.11 7.80 -11.63
C HIS A 400 -6.07 7.67 -10.52
N ALA A 401 -6.48 7.12 -9.36
CA ALA A 401 -5.63 7.02 -8.17
C ALA A 401 -4.51 6.00 -8.39
N ILE A 402 -3.30 6.38 -8.02
CA ILE A 402 -2.08 5.57 -8.12
C ILE A 402 -1.30 5.58 -6.82
N GLY A 403 -0.30 4.73 -6.71
CA GLY A 403 0.59 4.65 -5.57
C GLY A 403 2.05 4.48 -6.00
N LEU A 404 2.76 5.57 -6.23
CA LEU A 404 4.20 5.53 -6.43
C LEU A 404 4.90 5.31 -5.10
N GLY A 405 5.61 4.19 -4.98
CA GLY A 405 6.38 3.81 -3.80
C GLY A 405 7.88 3.92 -4.01
N GLN A 406 8.61 3.43 -3.00
CA GLN A 406 10.07 3.50 -2.93
C GLN A 406 10.64 2.17 -2.42
N MET A 407 11.83 1.81 -2.89
CA MET A 407 12.65 0.73 -2.35
C MET A 407 14.12 1.13 -2.31
N ASN A 408 14.91 0.41 -1.54
CA ASN A 408 16.37 0.60 -1.46
C ASN A 408 16.84 1.83 -0.67
N LEU A 409 16.07 2.30 0.31
CA LEU A 409 16.54 3.41 1.17
C LEU A 409 17.78 2.99 1.96
N HIS A 410 17.74 1.85 2.65
CA HIS A 410 18.88 1.38 3.43
C HIS A 410 20.11 1.12 2.56
N GLY A 411 19.94 0.46 1.40
CA GLY A 411 21.03 0.19 0.46
C GLY A 411 21.67 1.48 -0.05
N PHE A 412 20.88 2.48 -0.38
CA PHE A 412 21.40 3.79 -0.79
C PHE A 412 22.17 4.49 0.32
N LEU A 413 21.59 4.61 1.51
CA LEU A 413 22.25 5.26 2.65
C LEU A 413 23.58 4.58 2.98
N ALA A 414 23.60 3.25 3.04
CA ALA A 414 24.81 2.49 3.30
C ALA A 414 25.88 2.67 2.22
N ARG A 415 25.47 2.70 0.93
CA ARG A 415 26.37 3.00 -0.19
C ARG A 415 27.03 4.36 -0.03
N GLU A 416 26.28 5.35 0.43
CA GLU A 416 26.76 6.72 0.62
C GLU A 416 27.48 6.93 1.97
N GLY A 417 27.65 5.88 2.78
CA GLY A 417 28.29 5.98 4.09
C GLY A 417 27.45 6.73 5.12
N ILE A 418 26.12 6.62 5.02
CA ILE A 418 25.16 7.23 5.95
C ILE A 418 24.49 6.13 6.77
N GLN A 419 24.48 6.27 8.09
CA GLN A 419 23.81 5.33 8.98
C GLN A 419 22.29 5.52 8.91
N TYR A 420 21.53 4.42 8.74
CA TYR A 420 20.08 4.46 8.80
C TYR A 420 19.60 5.00 10.16
N GLY A 421 18.66 5.94 10.15
CA GLY A 421 18.12 6.57 11.36
C GLY A 421 19.01 7.63 12.00
N SER A 422 20.19 7.93 11.43
CA SER A 422 21.02 9.06 11.82
C SER A 422 20.37 10.39 11.40
N GLU A 423 20.89 11.51 11.92
CA GLU A 423 20.44 12.85 11.50
C GLU A 423 20.54 13.04 9.99
N GLU A 424 21.66 12.61 9.38
CA GLU A 424 21.87 12.65 7.93
C GLU A 424 20.89 11.74 7.18
N GLY A 425 20.62 10.54 7.72
CA GLY A 425 19.65 9.61 7.13
C GLY A 425 18.21 10.14 7.16
N LEU A 426 17.83 10.78 8.27
CA LEU A 426 16.52 11.43 8.41
C LEU A 426 16.40 12.65 7.48
N ASP A 427 17.43 13.47 7.41
CA ASP A 427 17.48 14.64 6.54
C ASP A 427 17.40 14.25 5.05
N PHE A 428 18.15 13.22 4.65
CA PHE A 428 18.03 12.68 3.28
C PHE A 428 16.62 12.21 2.99
N THR A 429 16.00 11.46 3.89
CA THR A 429 14.64 10.94 3.71
C THR A 429 13.63 12.07 3.53
N ASP A 430 13.71 13.13 4.34
CA ASP A 430 12.86 14.31 4.23
C ASP A 430 13.03 14.99 2.84
N MET A 431 14.25 15.32 2.46
CA MET A 431 14.53 16.03 1.20
C MET A 431 14.21 15.17 -0.03
N TYR A 432 14.52 13.89 0.00
CA TYR A 432 14.22 12.97 -1.10
C TYR A 432 12.71 12.86 -1.35
N PHE A 433 11.93 12.54 -0.30
CA PHE A 433 10.47 12.41 -0.45
C PHE A 433 9.78 13.71 -0.83
N MET A 434 10.26 14.87 -0.34
CA MET A 434 9.78 16.17 -0.76
C MET A 434 10.02 16.41 -2.25
N THR A 435 11.20 16.08 -2.75
CA THR A 435 11.57 16.24 -4.17
C THR A 435 10.74 15.31 -5.06
N VAL A 436 10.54 14.05 -4.64
CA VAL A 436 9.66 13.11 -5.35
C VAL A 436 8.22 13.62 -5.40
N ALA A 437 7.69 14.13 -4.28
CA ALA A 437 6.35 14.70 -4.23
C ALA A 437 6.17 15.85 -5.23
N TYR A 438 7.14 16.77 -5.29
CA TYR A 438 7.11 17.88 -6.24
C TYR A 438 6.97 17.40 -7.69
N HIS A 439 7.82 16.47 -8.12
CA HIS A 439 7.78 15.93 -9.47
C HIS A 439 6.53 15.10 -9.74
N ALA A 440 6.01 14.39 -8.75
CA ALA A 440 4.76 13.63 -8.87
C ALA A 440 3.56 14.54 -9.13
N TYR A 441 3.42 15.62 -8.36
CA TYR A 441 2.34 16.60 -8.57
C TYR A 441 2.51 17.36 -9.89
N ARG A 442 3.74 17.67 -10.28
CA ARG A 442 4.03 18.30 -11.58
C ARG A 442 3.60 17.39 -12.75
N ALA A 443 3.89 16.09 -12.66
CA ALA A 443 3.48 15.13 -13.68
C ALA A 443 1.95 14.99 -13.75
N SER A 444 1.27 14.92 -12.60
CA SER A 444 -0.20 14.83 -12.56
C SER A 444 -0.88 16.11 -13.08
N HIS A 445 -0.29 17.28 -12.82
CA HIS A 445 -0.73 18.54 -13.43
C HIS A 445 -0.56 18.52 -14.97
N ALA A 446 0.60 18.09 -15.46
CA ALA A 446 0.82 17.96 -16.90
C ALA A 446 -0.20 17.02 -17.57
N LEU A 447 -0.54 15.89 -16.93
CA LEU A 447 -1.58 14.98 -17.41
C LEU A 447 -2.96 15.65 -17.44
N ALA A 448 -3.31 16.46 -16.42
CA ALA A 448 -4.57 17.18 -16.41
C ALA A 448 -4.69 18.17 -17.59
N VAL A 449 -3.59 18.89 -17.90
CA VAL A 449 -3.52 19.80 -19.04
C VAL A 449 -3.63 19.02 -20.36
N GLU A 450 -2.89 17.93 -20.52
CA GLU A 450 -2.91 17.09 -21.72
C GLU A 450 -4.28 16.50 -22.02
N HIS A 451 -4.96 16.00 -20.99
CA HIS A 451 -6.30 15.40 -21.11
C HIS A 451 -7.45 16.41 -21.05
N GLY A 452 -7.18 17.66 -20.71
CA GLY A 452 -8.19 18.72 -20.55
C GLY A 452 -9.22 18.43 -19.44
N ARG A 453 -8.84 17.65 -18.43
CA ARG A 453 -9.71 17.25 -17.31
C ARG A 453 -8.92 16.92 -16.05
N THR A 454 -9.59 17.03 -14.91
CA THR A 454 -9.08 16.64 -13.60
C THR A 454 -9.75 15.35 -13.13
N PHE A 455 -9.30 14.79 -11.99
CA PHE A 455 -10.12 13.78 -11.31
C PHE A 455 -11.46 14.40 -10.83
N ALA A 456 -12.50 13.58 -10.73
CA ALA A 456 -13.88 14.05 -10.60
C ALA A 456 -14.16 14.95 -9.38
N SER A 457 -13.55 14.65 -8.22
CA SER A 457 -13.74 15.43 -6.97
C SER A 457 -12.66 16.50 -6.74
N PHE A 458 -11.95 16.93 -7.77
CA PHE A 458 -10.89 17.94 -7.62
C PHE A 458 -11.39 19.23 -6.99
N ALA A 459 -12.54 19.76 -7.44
CA ALA A 459 -13.07 21.05 -6.99
C ALA A 459 -13.39 21.11 -5.49
N THR A 460 -13.65 19.97 -4.84
CA THR A 460 -13.96 19.87 -3.40
C THR A 460 -12.76 19.41 -2.58
N SER A 461 -11.62 19.12 -3.23
CA SER A 461 -10.39 18.68 -2.57
C SER A 461 -9.59 19.83 -1.95
N ASP A 462 -8.68 19.49 -1.05
CA ASP A 462 -7.72 20.45 -0.49
C ASP A 462 -6.75 21.02 -1.54
N TYR A 463 -6.59 20.35 -2.68
CA TYR A 463 -5.81 20.86 -3.80
C TYR A 463 -6.43 22.09 -4.46
N ALA A 464 -7.75 22.22 -4.43
CA ALA A 464 -8.49 23.33 -5.01
C ALA A 464 -8.75 24.49 -4.04
N LYS A 465 -8.41 24.36 -2.76
CA LYS A 465 -8.56 25.43 -1.78
C LYS A 465 -7.64 26.60 -2.09
N PRO A 466 -8.03 27.85 -1.82
CA PRO A 466 -7.15 29.02 -1.99
C PRO A 466 -5.89 28.90 -1.12
N ALA A 467 -4.79 29.47 -1.58
CA ALA A 467 -3.54 29.55 -0.83
C ALA A 467 -3.73 30.18 0.56
N GLY A 468 -3.14 29.58 1.59
CA GLY A 468 -3.27 30.03 2.98
C GLY A 468 -4.63 29.73 3.65
N GLN A 469 -5.53 29.04 2.95
CA GLN A 469 -6.86 28.69 3.47
C GLN A 469 -7.05 27.15 3.58
N GLY A 470 -5.97 26.44 3.90
CA GLY A 470 -5.96 24.99 4.02
C GLY A 470 -5.71 24.28 2.68
N ASN A 471 -5.06 24.95 1.73
CA ASN A 471 -4.57 24.31 0.52
C ASN A 471 -3.52 23.25 0.89
N TYR A 472 -3.56 22.12 0.21
CA TYR A 472 -2.67 21.00 0.49
C TYR A 472 -1.18 21.36 0.44
N PHE A 473 -0.79 22.32 -0.43
CA PHE A 473 0.59 22.76 -0.62
C PHE A 473 1.02 23.88 0.36
N ASP A 474 0.12 24.39 1.22
CA ASP A 474 0.47 25.40 2.21
C ASP A 474 1.65 24.96 3.09
N LYS A 475 1.77 23.68 3.40
CA LYS A 475 2.89 23.09 4.15
C LYS A 475 4.28 23.31 3.55
N TYR A 476 4.36 23.66 2.26
CA TYR A 476 5.61 23.95 1.54
C TYR A 476 5.81 25.45 1.28
N THR A 477 4.77 26.26 1.47
CA THR A 477 4.77 27.67 1.08
C THR A 477 4.52 28.64 2.23
N ASP A 478 4.12 28.14 3.41
CA ASP A 478 3.79 28.98 4.58
C ASP A 478 4.98 29.38 5.47
N GLY A 479 6.18 28.97 5.11
CA GLY A 479 7.44 29.29 5.81
C GLY A 479 7.64 28.55 7.15
N ARG A 480 6.70 27.68 7.55
CA ARG A 480 6.85 26.92 8.82
C ARG A 480 7.84 25.77 8.73
N ARG A 481 8.11 25.30 7.51
CA ARG A 481 9.00 24.19 7.22
C ARG A 481 10.26 24.68 6.51
N SER A 482 11.43 24.14 6.88
CA SER A 482 12.63 24.27 6.06
C SER A 482 12.55 23.36 4.85
N LEU A 483 12.80 23.92 3.66
CA LEU A 483 12.87 23.19 2.40
C LEU A 483 14.33 22.94 1.96
N THR A 484 15.28 23.20 2.83
CA THR A 484 16.71 22.98 2.58
C THR A 484 17.26 21.90 3.49
N PRO A 485 18.27 21.14 3.06
CA PRO A 485 18.91 20.15 3.91
C PRO A 485 19.41 20.74 5.24
N ARG A 486 19.17 20.03 6.31
CA ARG A 486 19.64 20.38 7.66
C ARG A 486 21.13 20.12 7.84
N THR A 487 21.66 19.14 7.11
CA THR A 487 23.03 18.68 7.20
C THR A 487 23.82 19.03 5.93
N GLU A 488 25.12 19.35 6.09
CA GLU A 488 26.02 19.60 4.98
C GLU A 488 26.21 18.37 4.09
N ARG A 489 26.23 17.17 4.71
CA ARG A 489 26.36 15.91 3.98
C ARG A 489 25.24 15.70 2.97
N VAL A 490 23.99 15.96 3.35
CA VAL A 490 22.83 15.79 2.45
C VAL A 490 22.82 16.87 1.37
N ARG A 491 23.20 18.12 1.69
CA ARG A 491 23.36 19.17 0.68
C ARG A 491 24.37 18.75 -0.39
N ALA A 492 25.56 18.36 0.03
CA ALA A 492 26.61 17.89 -0.85
C ALA A 492 26.18 16.67 -1.70
N LEU A 493 25.34 15.78 -1.13
CA LEU A 493 24.85 14.61 -1.82
C LEU A 493 23.91 14.97 -2.99
N PHE A 494 22.95 15.88 -2.79
CA PHE A 494 22.08 16.36 -3.86
C PHE A 494 22.86 17.12 -4.94
N GLU A 495 23.85 17.92 -4.56
CA GLU A 495 24.77 18.58 -5.49
C GLU A 495 25.58 17.56 -6.30
N GLN A 496 26.13 16.53 -5.65
CA GLN A 496 26.91 15.45 -6.28
C GLN A 496 26.10 14.75 -7.39
N TYR A 497 24.82 14.50 -7.13
CA TYR A 497 23.93 13.85 -8.10
C TYR A 497 23.25 14.84 -9.06
N GLY A 498 23.49 16.13 -8.94
CA GLY A 498 22.89 17.16 -9.80
C GLY A 498 21.37 17.25 -9.65
N ILE A 499 20.82 16.92 -8.49
CA ILE A 499 19.39 16.95 -8.22
C ILE A 499 19.03 18.24 -7.50
N ALA A 500 18.19 19.06 -8.14
CA ALA A 500 17.66 20.27 -7.54
C ALA A 500 16.56 19.94 -6.52
N ILE A 501 16.69 20.48 -5.33
CA ILE A 501 15.64 20.42 -4.29
C ILE A 501 14.67 21.56 -4.56
N PRO A 502 13.33 21.31 -4.61
CA PRO A 502 12.34 22.35 -4.89
C PRO A 502 12.35 23.44 -3.82
N THR A 503 12.37 24.68 -4.27
CA THR A 503 12.26 25.87 -3.41
C THR A 503 10.81 26.21 -3.09
N ALA A 504 10.58 27.13 -2.15
CA ALA A 504 9.24 27.66 -1.87
C ALA A 504 8.63 28.29 -3.13
N ALA A 505 9.42 29.01 -3.93
CA ALA A 505 8.95 29.59 -5.20
C ALA A 505 8.53 28.53 -6.21
N ASP A 506 9.24 27.40 -6.29
CA ASP A 506 8.84 26.27 -7.16
C ASP A 506 7.50 25.69 -6.72
N TRP A 507 7.30 25.49 -5.42
CA TRP A 507 6.06 25.00 -4.87
C TRP A 507 4.89 25.98 -5.04
N GLU A 508 5.13 27.30 -4.88
CA GLU A 508 4.13 28.34 -5.16
C GLU A 508 3.69 28.32 -6.63
N ALA A 509 4.65 28.26 -7.54
CA ALA A 509 4.37 28.20 -8.97
C ALA A 509 3.57 26.95 -9.34
N LEU A 510 3.93 25.78 -8.78
CA LEU A 510 3.21 24.53 -9.00
C LEU A 510 1.79 24.58 -8.41
N ARG A 511 1.62 25.07 -7.18
CA ARG A 511 0.32 25.27 -6.55
C ARG A 511 -0.59 26.15 -7.41
N ASP A 512 -0.07 27.28 -7.89
CA ASP A 512 -0.84 28.23 -8.69
C ASP A 512 -1.24 27.63 -10.05
N ALA A 513 -0.36 26.84 -10.66
CA ALA A 513 -0.68 26.07 -11.86
C ALA A 513 -1.77 25.02 -11.59
N ILE A 514 -1.70 24.30 -10.48
CA ILE A 514 -2.71 23.33 -10.07
C ILE A 514 -4.06 24.01 -9.74
N LEU A 515 -4.05 25.16 -9.09
CA LEU A 515 -5.28 25.93 -8.86
C LEU A 515 -5.96 26.35 -10.15
N LYS A 516 -5.20 26.59 -11.21
CA LYS A 516 -5.71 26.99 -12.52
C LYS A 516 -6.23 25.80 -13.34
N ASP A 517 -5.43 24.74 -13.46
CA ASP A 517 -5.66 23.65 -14.42
C ASP A 517 -5.94 22.29 -13.75
N GLY A 518 -5.72 22.19 -12.43
CA GLY A 518 -5.93 20.97 -11.63
C GLY A 518 -4.84 19.92 -11.74
N ILE A 519 -5.14 18.74 -11.19
CA ILE A 519 -4.35 17.51 -11.34
C ILE A 519 -5.23 16.36 -11.81
N TYR A 520 -4.63 15.40 -12.50
CA TYR A 520 -5.32 14.27 -13.11
C TYR A 520 -5.61 13.13 -12.14
N ASN A 521 -4.65 12.85 -11.23
CA ASN A 521 -4.72 11.75 -10.29
C ASN A 521 -5.19 12.23 -8.90
N GLN A 522 -6.18 11.57 -8.35
CA GLN A 522 -6.71 11.84 -7.01
C GLN A 522 -5.66 11.59 -5.91
N ASN A 523 -4.90 10.50 -6.06
CA ASN A 523 -3.82 10.11 -5.16
C ASN A 523 -2.59 9.70 -5.99
N LEU A 524 -1.38 9.94 -5.47
CA LEU A 524 -0.14 9.78 -6.22
C LEU A 524 0.86 8.83 -5.58
N GLN A 525 1.01 8.81 -4.27
CA GLN A 525 2.09 8.10 -3.58
C GLN A 525 1.56 7.15 -2.50
N ALA A 526 2.14 5.95 -2.47
CA ALA A 526 1.97 4.97 -1.40
C ALA A 526 3.22 4.09 -1.37
N VAL A 527 3.75 3.78 -0.19
CA VAL A 527 5.01 3.03 -0.07
C VAL A 527 4.72 1.58 0.36
N PRO A 528 4.74 0.63 -0.58
CA PRO A 528 4.48 -0.78 -0.32
C PRO A 528 5.71 -1.51 0.25
N PRO A 529 5.55 -2.78 0.69
CA PRO A 529 6.67 -3.56 1.23
C PRO A 529 7.76 -3.94 0.21
N THR A 530 7.44 -3.99 -1.09
CA THR A 530 8.32 -4.37 -2.21
C THR A 530 9.02 -5.74 -2.07
N GLY A 531 8.40 -6.68 -1.38
CA GLY A 531 9.03 -7.94 -0.99
C GLY A 531 9.53 -8.82 -2.14
N SER A 532 8.86 -8.83 -3.30
CA SER A 532 9.27 -9.63 -4.47
C SER A 532 10.09 -8.82 -5.47
N ILE A 533 9.69 -7.59 -5.77
CA ILE A 533 10.36 -6.77 -6.78
C ILE A 533 11.76 -6.30 -6.36
N SER A 534 12.03 -6.21 -5.06
CA SER A 534 13.36 -5.86 -4.56
C SER A 534 14.42 -6.92 -4.92
N TYR A 535 14.06 -8.20 -5.00
CA TYR A 535 15.01 -9.24 -5.38
C TYR A 535 15.46 -9.13 -6.84
N ILE A 536 14.52 -8.89 -7.77
CA ILE A 536 14.88 -8.74 -9.19
C ILE A 536 15.66 -7.46 -9.48
N ASN A 537 15.53 -6.45 -8.60
CA ASN A 537 16.25 -5.17 -8.69
C ASN A 537 17.54 -5.13 -7.86
N HIS A 538 17.90 -6.19 -7.17
CA HIS A 538 19.01 -6.22 -6.22
C HIS A 538 19.00 -4.98 -5.31
N SER A 539 17.93 -4.85 -4.54
CA SER A 539 17.71 -3.72 -3.65
C SER A 539 17.31 -4.18 -2.25
N THR A 540 17.45 -3.30 -1.26
CA THR A 540 16.78 -3.48 0.03
C THR A 540 15.28 -3.20 -0.12
N SER A 541 14.45 -3.91 0.65
CA SER A 541 13.01 -3.78 0.51
C SER A 541 12.49 -2.48 1.11
N SER A 542 11.59 -1.80 0.40
CA SER A 542 10.89 -0.60 0.85
C SER A 542 11.86 0.46 1.41
N ILE A 543 11.46 1.13 2.48
CA ILE A 543 12.29 2.12 3.19
C ILE A 543 12.65 1.68 4.60
N HIS A 544 12.34 0.45 5.00
CA HIS A 544 12.78 -0.11 6.28
C HIS A 544 14.23 -0.65 6.18
N PRO A 545 14.92 -0.82 7.32
CA PRO A 545 16.23 -1.44 7.33
C PRO A 545 16.17 -2.93 6.90
N ILE A 546 17.32 -3.46 6.50
CA ILE A 546 17.45 -4.90 6.26
C ILE A 546 17.13 -5.69 7.54
N ALA A 547 16.53 -6.86 7.38
CA ALA A 547 16.30 -7.79 8.49
C ALA A 547 17.55 -8.65 8.80
N SER A 548 18.42 -8.83 7.79
CA SER A 548 19.70 -9.54 7.91
C SER A 548 20.66 -9.05 6.83
N LYS A 549 21.96 -9.02 7.11
CA LYS A 549 23.01 -8.68 6.13
C LYS A 549 23.04 -9.63 4.95
N ILE A 550 22.80 -10.91 5.21
CA ILE A 550 22.67 -11.96 4.19
C ILE A 550 21.39 -12.74 4.50
N GLU A 551 20.41 -12.64 3.63
CA GLU A 551 19.22 -13.47 3.73
C GLU A 551 19.49 -14.87 3.23
N ILE A 552 18.99 -15.87 3.95
CA ILE A 552 19.04 -17.28 3.54
C ILE A 552 17.61 -17.68 3.16
N ARG A 553 17.41 -18.03 1.91
CA ARG A 553 16.13 -18.47 1.37
C ARG A 553 16.16 -19.94 0.99
N LYS A 554 15.09 -20.67 1.27
CA LYS A 554 14.91 -22.03 0.76
C LYS A 554 14.01 -21.97 -0.47
N GLU A 555 14.60 -22.24 -1.63
CA GLU A 555 13.91 -22.13 -2.90
C GLU A 555 13.70 -23.53 -3.51
N GLY A 556 12.53 -24.13 -3.23
CA GLY A 556 12.09 -25.39 -3.81
C GLY A 556 13.15 -26.51 -3.78
N LYS A 557 13.46 -27.08 -4.94
CA LYS A 557 14.45 -28.17 -5.09
C LYS A 557 15.90 -27.69 -5.07
N ILE A 558 16.17 -26.39 -5.19
CA ILE A 558 17.53 -25.82 -5.26
C ILE A 558 18.18 -25.82 -3.88
N GLY A 559 17.39 -25.76 -2.81
CA GLY A 559 17.87 -25.71 -1.44
C GLY A 559 18.09 -24.27 -0.95
N ARG A 560 19.19 -24.03 -0.21
CA ARG A 560 19.48 -22.72 0.38
C ARG A 560 20.11 -21.79 -0.64
N VAL A 561 19.53 -20.60 -0.79
CA VAL A 561 20.06 -19.52 -1.63
C VAL A 561 20.40 -18.33 -0.73
N TYR A 562 21.59 -17.78 -0.91
CA TYR A 562 22.09 -16.63 -0.15
C TYR A 562 21.84 -15.34 -0.94
N TYR A 563 21.30 -14.35 -0.25
CA TYR A 563 21.02 -13.04 -0.83
C TYR A 563 21.67 -11.95 0.05
N PRO A 564 22.86 -11.46 -0.34
CA PRO A 564 23.52 -10.36 0.38
C PRO A 564 22.78 -9.05 0.14
N ALA A 565 22.82 -8.15 1.13
CA ALA A 565 22.27 -6.82 1.00
C ALA A 565 22.94 -6.04 -0.15
N ALA A 566 22.13 -5.23 -0.85
CA ALA A 566 22.61 -4.43 -1.98
C ALA A 566 23.78 -3.51 -1.58
N TYR A 567 24.81 -3.41 -2.44
CA TYR A 567 26.00 -2.58 -2.28
C TYR A 567 26.92 -2.92 -1.08
N MET A 568 26.66 -4.00 -0.39
CA MET A 568 27.45 -4.40 0.78
C MET A 568 28.85 -4.88 0.36
N THR A 569 29.87 -4.31 0.99
CA THR A 569 31.27 -4.66 0.85
C THR A 569 31.91 -4.78 2.21
N ASN A 570 33.15 -5.27 2.29
CA ASN A 570 33.88 -5.33 3.56
C ASN A 570 34.13 -3.93 4.16
N ASP A 571 34.28 -2.91 3.33
CA ASP A 571 34.61 -1.55 3.75
C ASP A 571 33.41 -0.80 4.34
N ASN A 572 32.16 -1.17 3.94
CA ASN A 572 30.95 -0.49 4.37
C ASN A 572 30.04 -1.29 5.30
N LEU A 573 30.49 -2.45 5.79
CA LEU A 573 29.71 -3.33 6.67
C LEU A 573 29.13 -2.62 7.91
N GLY A 574 29.81 -1.59 8.42
CA GLY A 574 29.36 -0.81 9.57
C GLY A 574 28.03 -0.09 9.39
N TYR A 575 27.65 0.18 8.13
CA TYR A 575 26.38 0.84 7.77
C TYR A 575 25.21 -0.13 7.59
N TYR A 576 25.46 -1.46 7.67
CA TYR A 576 24.46 -2.51 7.51
C TYR A 576 24.00 -3.11 8.83
N LYS A 577 23.76 -2.27 9.84
CA LYS A 577 23.02 -2.72 11.02
C LYS A 577 21.64 -3.20 10.59
N ASP A 578 21.21 -4.33 11.12
CA ASP A 578 19.86 -4.84 10.81
C ASP A 578 18.76 -4.07 11.56
N ALA A 579 17.51 -4.31 11.21
CA ALA A 579 16.37 -3.61 11.78
C ALA A 579 16.23 -3.81 13.30
N TYR A 580 16.66 -4.95 13.82
CA TYR A 580 16.63 -5.26 15.25
C TYR A 580 17.72 -4.50 16.02
N GLU A 581 18.89 -4.34 15.41
CA GLU A 581 20.01 -3.54 15.97
C GLU A 581 19.70 -2.04 15.93
N ILE A 582 19.08 -1.55 14.84
CA ILE A 582 18.68 -0.15 14.68
C ILE A 582 17.56 0.20 15.66
N GLY A 583 16.60 -0.69 15.83
CA GLY A 583 15.49 -0.53 16.76
C GLY A 583 14.30 0.25 16.19
N TRP A 584 13.14 -0.03 16.76
CA TRP A 584 11.85 0.50 16.29
C TRP A 584 11.76 2.03 16.28
N LYS A 585 12.43 2.71 17.19
CA LYS A 585 12.34 4.18 17.31
C LYS A 585 12.94 4.88 16.09
N ALA A 586 14.16 4.50 15.69
CA ALA A 586 14.82 5.06 14.51
C ALA A 586 14.05 4.74 13.22
N ILE A 587 13.41 3.56 13.14
CA ILE A 587 12.56 3.19 12.02
C ILE A 587 11.34 4.10 11.96
N VAL A 588 10.64 4.30 13.08
CA VAL A 588 9.49 5.23 13.15
C VAL A 588 9.90 6.66 12.79
N ASP A 589 11.04 7.14 13.28
CA ASP A 589 11.54 8.49 12.95
C ASP A 589 11.78 8.64 11.44
N THR A 590 12.34 7.62 10.78
CA THR A 590 12.56 7.63 9.33
C THR A 590 11.23 7.67 8.56
N TYR A 591 10.27 6.83 8.94
CA TYR A 591 8.94 6.84 8.33
C TYR A 591 8.17 8.14 8.61
N ALA A 592 8.40 8.78 9.76
CA ALA A 592 7.80 10.07 10.09
C ALA A 592 8.31 11.20 9.17
N GLU A 593 9.58 11.16 8.75
CA GLU A 593 10.08 12.11 7.75
C GLU A 593 9.42 11.87 6.38
N ALA A 594 9.31 10.63 5.94
CA ALA A 594 8.72 10.29 4.65
C ALA A 594 7.22 10.57 4.58
N THR A 595 6.45 10.25 5.62
CA THR A 595 4.98 10.32 5.62
C THR A 595 4.43 11.72 5.38
N GLN A 596 5.21 12.75 5.71
CA GLN A 596 4.81 14.15 5.50
C GLN A 596 4.64 14.51 4.03
N HIS A 597 5.28 13.77 3.13
CA HIS A 597 5.31 14.01 1.69
C HIS A 597 4.50 12.98 0.88
N VAL A 598 4.00 11.94 1.54
CA VAL A 598 3.23 10.85 0.92
C VAL A 598 1.76 11.09 1.24
N ASP A 599 0.93 11.23 0.21
CA ASP A 599 -0.50 11.52 0.38
C ASP A 599 -1.32 10.33 0.89
N GLN A 600 -0.88 9.10 0.63
CA GLN A 600 -1.45 7.89 1.23
C GLN A 600 -0.58 7.38 2.38
N GLY A 601 -0.43 6.07 2.54
CA GLY A 601 0.28 5.45 3.64
C GLY A 601 1.62 4.84 3.26
N LEU A 602 2.29 4.30 4.28
CA LEU A 602 3.53 3.56 4.18
C LEU A 602 3.42 2.27 4.99
N SER A 603 3.83 1.16 4.42
CA SER A 603 3.84 -0.15 5.08
C SER A 603 4.95 -0.21 6.13
N LEU A 604 4.66 0.28 7.33
CA LEU A 604 5.62 0.34 8.42
C LEU A 604 5.63 -0.97 9.22
N THR A 605 6.66 -1.76 9.06
CA THR A 605 6.96 -2.93 9.89
C THR A 605 7.84 -2.53 11.06
N LEU A 606 7.48 -2.92 12.27
CA LEU A 606 8.29 -2.74 13.47
C LEU A 606 8.98 -4.04 13.85
N PHE A 607 10.25 -3.94 14.24
CA PHE A 607 11.12 -5.06 14.56
C PHE A 607 11.52 -5.01 16.04
N PHE A 608 11.30 -6.11 16.74
CA PHE A 608 11.61 -6.23 18.17
C PHE A 608 12.47 -7.46 18.44
N PRO A 609 13.42 -7.39 19.39
CA PRO A 609 14.08 -8.59 19.87
C PRO A 609 13.09 -9.50 20.61
N ASP A 610 13.44 -10.77 20.79
CA ASP A 610 12.67 -11.76 21.55
C ASP A 610 12.54 -11.41 23.05
N THR A 611 13.37 -10.51 23.55
CA THR A 611 13.31 -9.97 24.92
C THR A 611 12.31 -8.82 25.08
N ALA A 612 11.67 -8.35 23.98
CA ALA A 612 10.68 -7.28 24.05
C ALA A 612 9.43 -7.70 24.84
N THR A 613 8.84 -6.73 25.48
CA THR A 613 7.61 -6.91 26.27
C THR A 613 6.41 -6.26 25.56
N THR A 614 5.19 -6.63 25.94
CA THR A 614 3.96 -5.95 25.47
C THR A 614 3.97 -4.45 25.78
N ARG A 615 4.65 -4.05 26.85
CA ARG A 615 4.86 -2.64 27.19
C ARG A 615 5.72 -1.92 26.15
N ASP A 616 6.72 -2.58 25.58
CA ASP A 616 7.57 -2.00 24.54
C ASP A 616 6.80 -1.84 23.24
N LEU A 617 5.93 -2.79 22.88
CA LEU A 617 5.04 -2.67 21.76
C LEU A 617 4.06 -1.49 21.93
N ASN A 618 3.45 -1.35 23.10
CA ASN A 618 2.55 -0.22 23.40
C ASN A 618 3.29 1.13 23.33
N LYS A 619 4.53 1.22 23.83
CA LYS A 619 5.35 2.43 23.69
C LYS A 619 5.58 2.78 22.22
N ALA A 620 5.89 1.79 21.39
CA ALA A 620 6.13 2.00 19.97
C ALA A 620 4.86 2.46 19.25
N GLN A 621 3.69 1.90 19.55
CA GLN A 621 2.40 2.33 19.02
C GLN A 621 2.09 3.79 19.38
N ILE A 622 2.24 4.16 20.64
CA ILE A 622 2.01 5.53 21.12
C ILE A 622 3.01 6.50 20.47
N TYR A 623 4.27 6.09 20.35
CA TYR A 623 5.31 6.90 19.71
C TYR A 623 4.99 7.14 18.23
N ALA A 624 4.60 6.10 17.50
CA ALA A 624 4.21 6.19 16.10
C ALA A 624 2.99 7.13 15.94
N TRP A 625 1.97 6.98 16.75
CA TRP A 625 0.82 7.86 16.77
C TRP A 625 1.19 9.33 16.97
N ARG A 626 2.05 9.63 17.98
CA ARG A 626 2.52 10.99 18.26
C ARG A 626 3.39 11.59 17.16
N LYS A 627 4.08 10.74 16.41
CA LYS A 627 4.93 11.15 15.28
C LYS A 627 4.14 11.39 13.98
N GLY A 628 2.83 11.22 14.00
CA GLY A 628 1.98 11.41 12.82
C GLY A 628 2.05 10.26 11.82
N ILE A 629 2.47 9.08 12.24
CA ILE A 629 2.37 7.86 11.44
C ILE A 629 0.89 7.54 11.18
N LYS A 630 0.57 7.20 9.94
CA LYS A 630 -0.80 6.93 9.52
C LYS A 630 -1.22 5.49 9.75
N THR A 631 -0.31 4.54 9.53
CA THR A 631 -0.58 3.10 9.65
C THR A 631 0.60 2.34 10.22
N LEU A 632 0.30 1.24 10.93
CA LEU A 632 1.29 0.21 11.29
C LEU A 632 0.92 -1.09 10.61
N TYR A 633 1.92 -1.72 10.00
CA TYR A 633 1.80 -2.99 9.31
C TYR A 633 2.15 -4.16 10.26
N TYR A 634 3.16 -4.94 9.97
CA TYR A 634 3.56 -6.07 10.82
C TYR A 634 4.34 -5.65 12.05
N ILE A 635 4.16 -6.44 13.12
CA ILE A 635 5.14 -6.55 14.21
C ILE A 635 5.94 -7.84 13.98
N ARG A 636 7.25 -7.72 13.91
CA ARG A 636 8.17 -8.86 13.78
C ARG A 636 9.01 -9.01 15.03
N ILE A 637 8.91 -10.18 15.67
CA ILE A 637 9.72 -10.55 16.83
C ILE A 637 10.86 -11.43 16.34
N ARG A 638 12.10 -11.10 16.69
CA ARG A 638 13.26 -11.94 16.38
C ARG A 638 13.19 -13.21 17.22
N GLN A 639 13.26 -14.35 16.58
CA GLN A 639 13.32 -15.64 17.28
C GLN A 639 14.76 -16.17 17.18
N GLN A 640 15.59 -15.92 18.19
CA GLN A 640 16.99 -16.35 18.20
C GLN A 640 17.16 -17.87 18.03
N ALA A 641 16.23 -18.66 18.56
CA ALA A 641 16.22 -20.11 18.40
C ALA A 641 16.06 -20.57 16.94
N LEU A 642 15.60 -19.69 16.04
CA LEU A 642 15.43 -19.95 14.62
C LEU A 642 16.51 -19.29 13.75
N GLU A 643 17.51 -18.63 14.33
CA GLU A 643 18.63 -18.08 13.55
C GLU A 643 19.39 -19.21 12.82
N GLY A 644 19.48 -19.07 11.50
CA GLY A 644 20.03 -20.11 10.63
C GLY A 644 19.05 -21.19 10.18
N THR A 645 17.84 -21.19 10.71
CA THR A 645 16.70 -21.90 10.13
C THR A 645 15.92 -20.98 9.20
N GLU A 646 15.13 -21.54 8.31
CA GLU A 646 14.43 -20.84 7.23
C GLU A 646 13.70 -19.60 7.73
N VAL A 647 14.04 -18.42 7.21
CA VAL A 647 13.18 -17.25 7.34
C VAL A 647 11.95 -17.55 6.48
N GLN A 648 10.86 -17.98 7.11
CA GLN A 648 9.57 -17.96 6.45
C GLN A 648 9.25 -16.50 6.15
N GLY A 649 9.42 -16.13 4.89
CA GLY A 649 8.96 -14.83 4.42
C GLY A 649 7.49 -14.67 4.75
N CYS A 650 7.10 -13.47 5.14
CA CYS A 650 5.70 -13.10 5.30
C CYS A 650 4.89 -13.58 4.07
N VAL A 651 3.89 -14.43 4.27
CA VAL A 651 3.06 -14.98 3.19
C VAL A 651 2.42 -13.84 2.37
N SER A 652 2.03 -12.74 3.00
CA SER A 652 1.47 -11.58 2.32
C SER A 652 2.54 -10.72 1.61
N CYS A 653 3.82 -10.76 2.03
CA CYS A 653 4.92 -10.08 1.32
C CYS A 653 5.44 -10.90 0.13
N MET A 654 5.21 -12.21 0.11
CA MET A 654 5.47 -13.05 -1.07
C MET A 654 4.29 -13.05 -2.06
N LEU A 655 3.20 -12.47 -1.65
CA LEU A 655 2.06 -12.10 -2.47
C LEU A 655 2.29 -10.71 -3.08
#